data_69ab573314a910bcc9704e1cc3a09d62
#
_entry.id   69ab573314a910bcc9704e1cc3a09d62
#
_cell.length_a   1.000
_cell.length_b   1.000
_cell.length_c   1.000
_cell.angle_alpha   90.00
_cell.angle_beta   90.00
_cell.angle_gamma   90.00
#
_symmetry.space_group_name_H-M   'P 1'
#
loop_
_entity.id
_entity.type
_entity.pdbx_description
1 polymer ?
#
loop_
_entity_poly.entity_id
_entity_poly.type
_entity_poly.pdbx_seq_one_letter_code
_entity_poly.pdbx_strand_id
1 'polypeptide(L)'
;MNQSKVELEPFEYSYYDYSDWYTNNAEPTNPPKEVISPCDPTVDDKLFHVCMLSISLVVMLILAALTRKNKLCQGFTRGSSSIFSPVNFLDQTQKKGLIMAVFGQVFSKLSMLVIAPDPLPFSKDTPADIKEYMKIIAIFYYPVLYYPLLVCCTLQHKAGYVFGTLLSFTHFVVLVWQKFDCPVTPEIYKYYALLASLPQLACLAYLCVQFSLLFVKGPKTDEDLDSSYYTKYVKLLLKKKSSNASSLTTDKPTLAERILEVPKSYIYIPEKVFCFPLKLAVSAFVALVAIYHIALLLVVLVVPTLHIVRAGIDENMYFLLLGFGIVLSDDRMEVVKILTFYTWLLEVCFLCAVTLSCLVSLIMIMRSMILHRSNLKGLYKGDIYSIYNSQKTIHPSKPGIVCWMGLTGYQAAIVCLGMVIQTVVFFICFLFLVFLIIIPVFYGRNIIVFEIAGKAWPGWVTLILVTALQHVTAKFAFIKKEAGTTDLNNRESLFLLTYLLFLINTLVGLVVAIWRMVITALYNIVHLGRIDISLLHRTAESYDPAYRYYAQSLKVEVSQSHPVMKAFCGLLLDIMIEGGRVGQKIRDAEEGIQENRPSKATSRRRIRCRWQLLYTLVNNPSLLGSRKHYQTLQTSESFLNGTPKCSSKKGSKKETGKPAAEPVQSTETPSNQDKTD
;
A
#
# COMPACT_ATOMS: atom_id res chain seq x y z
N MET A 1 -2.68 -59.64 -33.99
CA MET A 1 -3.23 -58.35 -33.61
C MET A 1 -2.25 -57.69 -32.61
N ASN A 2 -1.32 -56.95 -33.17
CA ASN A 2 -0.34 -56.21 -32.38
C ASN A 2 -0.86 -54.79 -32.21
N GLN A 3 -1.18 -54.42 -30.98
CA GLN A 3 -1.39 -53.01 -30.60
C GLN A 3 -0.04 -52.37 -30.29
N SER A 4 0.43 -51.52 -31.20
CA SER A 4 1.53 -50.63 -30.95
C SER A 4 1.08 -49.52 -30.00
N LYS A 5 1.62 -49.51 -28.77
CA LYS A 5 1.59 -48.39 -27.88
C LYS A 5 2.36 -47.22 -28.51
N VAL A 6 1.62 -46.17 -28.82
CA VAL A 6 2.23 -44.87 -29.10
C VAL A 6 2.59 -44.27 -27.76
N GLU A 7 3.88 -44.26 -27.43
CA GLU A 7 4.46 -43.46 -26.36
C GLU A 7 4.39 -41.98 -26.81
N LEU A 8 3.52 -41.19 -26.16
CA LEU A 8 3.53 -39.73 -26.25
C LEU A 8 4.74 -39.25 -25.47
N GLU A 9 5.76 -38.81 -26.17
CA GLU A 9 6.88 -38.07 -25.56
C GLU A 9 6.32 -36.80 -24.85
N PRO A 10 6.81 -36.46 -23.67
CA PRO A 10 6.39 -35.26 -22.95
C PRO A 10 6.80 -34.02 -23.74
N PHE A 11 5.85 -33.13 -23.97
CA PHE A 11 6.11 -31.80 -24.51
C PHE A 11 7.08 -31.05 -23.58
N GLU A 12 8.35 -31.06 -23.97
CA GLU A 12 9.36 -30.22 -23.38
C GLU A 12 9.10 -28.80 -23.84
N TYR A 13 8.73 -27.90 -22.92
CA TYR A 13 8.62 -26.49 -23.18
C TYR A 13 9.99 -25.94 -23.53
N SER A 14 10.34 -26.01 -24.79
CA SER A 14 11.48 -25.34 -25.37
C SER A 14 11.19 -23.84 -25.36
N TYR A 15 11.92 -23.16 -24.50
CA TYR A 15 11.89 -21.70 -24.39
C TYR A 15 12.41 -21.09 -25.70
N TYR A 16 11.47 -20.72 -26.56
CA TYR A 16 11.61 -19.88 -27.76
C TYR A 16 12.82 -20.16 -28.68
N ASP A 17 12.71 -21.16 -29.50
CA ASP A 17 13.50 -21.26 -30.72
C ASP A 17 12.59 -21.05 -31.94
N TYR A 18 12.61 -19.84 -32.48
CA TYR A 18 11.87 -19.47 -33.69
C TYR A 18 12.65 -19.74 -34.97
N SER A 19 13.81 -20.42 -34.93
CA SER A 19 14.64 -20.68 -36.11
C SER A 19 14.04 -21.72 -37.07
N ASP A 20 13.09 -22.54 -36.62
CA ASP A 20 12.48 -23.59 -37.47
C ASP A 20 11.47 -23.07 -38.51
N TRP A 21 11.09 -21.78 -38.49
CA TRP A 21 10.16 -21.21 -39.47
C TRP A 21 10.80 -20.82 -40.80
N TYR A 22 12.13 -20.82 -40.91
CA TYR A 22 12.85 -20.28 -42.04
C TYR A 22 13.69 -21.28 -42.86
N THR A 23 13.68 -22.56 -42.52
CA THR A 23 14.49 -23.57 -43.24
C THR A 23 13.66 -24.47 -44.10
N ASN A 24 13.10 -23.92 -45.19
CA ASN A 24 12.83 -24.74 -46.37
C ASN A 24 13.91 -24.45 -47.46
N ASN A 25 14.78 -25.46 -47.74
CA ASN A 25 15.69 -25.57 -48.87
C ASN A 25 17.16 -25.11 -48.66
N ALA A 26 17.77 -25.40 -47.57
CA ALA A 26 19.25 -25.57 -47.52
C ALA A 26 19.60 -26.81 -46.70
N GLU A 27 20.50 -27.63 -47.21
CA GLU A 27 21.02 -28.80 -46.47
C GLU A 27 21.40 -28.45 -45.02
N PRO A 28 21.04 -29.29 -44.03
CA PRO A 28 21.21 -28.95 -42.64
C PRO A 28 22.68 -29.11 -42.21
N THR A 29 23.47 -28.08 -42.37
CA THR A 29 24.55 -27.83 -41.42
C THR A 29 23.95 -27.03 -40.29
N ASN A 30 23.15 -27.72 -39.46
CA ASN A 30 22.67 -27.14 -38.21
C ASN A 30 23.87 -26.82 -37.33
N PRO A 31 24.20 -25.53 -37.03
CA PRO A 31 24.99 -25.26 -35.86
C PRO A 31 24.25 -25.87 -34.66
N PRO A 32 24.92 -26.49 -33.72
CA PRO A 32 24.26 -27.08 -32.57
C PRO A 32 23.37 -26.03 -31.94
N LYS A 33 22.08 -26.32 -31.77
CA LYS A 33 21.13 -25.45 -31.01
C LYS A 33 21.83 -25.14 -29.69
N GLU A 34 22.20 -23.91 -29.49
CA GLU A 34 22.77 -23.43 -28.23
C GLU A 34 21.64 -23.43 -27.22
N VAL A 35 21.33 -24.61 -26.66
CA VAL A 35 20.40 -24.74 -25.56
C VAL A 35 21.01 -23.95 -24.41
N ILE A 36 20.51 -22.78 -24.13
CA ILE A 36 20.93 -21.97 -22.97
C ILE A 36 20.66 -22.82 -21.74
N SER A 37 21.71 -23.40 -21.21
CA SER A 37 21.62 -24.24 -20.01
C SER A 37 21.05 -23.39 -18.86
N PRO A 38 20.01 -23.85 -18.16
CA PRO A 38 19.51 -23.13 -16.99
C PRO A 38 20.65 -22.95 -16.01
N CYS A 39 20.72 -21.78 -15.38
CA CYS A 39 21.72 -21.49 -14.35
C CYS A 39 21.59 -22.48 -13.20
N ASP A 40 22.58 -23.34 -13.03
CA ASP A 40 22.68 -24.23 -11.87
C ASP A 40 23.86 -23.75 -11.00
N PRO A 41 23.57 -22.90 -9.98
CA PRO A 41 24.62 -22.40 -9.10
C PRO A 41 25.24 -23.52 -8.29
N THR A 42 26.54 -23.40 -7.98
CA THR A 42 27.29 -24.39 -7.16
C THR A 42 26.72 -24.52 -5.75
N VAL A 43 26.00 -23.47 -5.27
CA VAL A 43 25.29 -23.49 -3.98
C VAL A 43 24.02 -24.32 -4.10
N ASP A 44 23.97 -25.47 -3.42
CA ASP A 44 22.75 -26.27 -3.34
C ASP A 44 21.66 -25.53 -2.57
N ASP A 45 20.62 -25.12 -3.31
CA ASP A 45 19.46 -24.38 -2.78
C ASP A 45 18.70 -25.20 -1.73
N LYS A 46 18.60 -26.53 -1.91
CA LYS A 46 17.93 -27.43 -0.95
C LYS A 46 18.65 -27.41 0.39
N LEU A 47 19.98 -27.63 0.36
CA LEU A 47 20.82 -27.63 1.56
C LEU A 47 20.76 -26.28 2.29
N PHE A 48 20.87 -25.16 1.55
CA PHE A 48 20.80 -23.83 2.12
C PHE A 48 19.48 -23.58 2.85
N HIS A 49 18.34 -23.92 2.23
CA HIS A 49 17.02 -23.72 2.84
C HIS A 49 16.81 -24.61 4.07
N VAL A 50 17.27 -25.87 4.06
CA VAL A 50 17.21 -26.77 5.23
C VAL A 50 18.06 -26.23 6.39
N CYS A 51 19.28 -25.80 6.10
CA CYS A 51 20.17 -25.19 7.09
C CYS A 51 19.56 -23.91 7.67
N MET A 52 19.03 -23.03 6.81
CA MET A 52 18.42 -21.76 7.26
C MET A 52 17.16 -21.97 8.09
N LEU A 53 16.31 -22.95 7.76
CA LEU A 53 15.14 -23.30 8.58
C LEU A 53 15.57 -23.85 9.94
N SER A 54 16.59 -24.72 9.98
CA SER A 54 17.12 -25.29 11.23
C SER A 54 17.72 -24.20 12.12
N ILE A 55 18.57 -23.33 11.56
CA ILE A 55 19.15 -22.18 12.27
C ILE A 55 18.05 -21.23 12.76
N SER A 56 17.06 -20.95 11.92
CA SER A 56 15.92 -20.10 12.25
C SER A 56 15.13 -20.67 13.43
N LEU A 57 14.91 -21.97 13.45
CA LEU A 57 14.22 -22.64 14.58
C LEU A 57 15.01 -22.48 15.88
N VAL A 58 16.33 -22.73 15.84
CA VAL A 58 17.21 -22.58 17.01
C VAL A 58 17.21 -21.12 17.51
N VAL A 59 17.35 -20.15 16.60
CA VAL A 59 17.29 -18.72 16.93
C VAL A 59 15.95 -18.37 17.58
N MET A 60 14.85 -18.86 17.03
CA MET A 60 13.51 -18.63 17.60
C MET A 60 13.37 -19.21 19.00
N LEU A 61 13.89 -20.41 19.28
CA LEU A 61 13.90 -21.03 20.59
C LEU A 61 14.74 -20.22 21.60
N ILE A 62 15.93 -19.76 21.19
CA ILE A 62 16.79 -18.91 22.02
C ILE A 62 16.10 -17.59 22.35
N LEU A 63 15.53 -16.92 21.36
CA LEU A 63 14.82 -15.66 21.56
C LEU A 63 13.57 -15.85 22.44
N ALA A 64 12.89 -17.00 22.31
CA ALA A 64 11.77 -17.35 23.19
C ALA A 64 12.21 -17.52 24.64
N ALA A 65 13.32 -18.22 24.87
CA ALA A 65 13.84 -18.43 26.21
C ALA A 65 14.27 -17.11 26.86
N LEU A 66 14.93 -16.21 26.09
CA LEU A 66 15.35 -14.91 26.57
C LEU A 66 14.16 -13.99 26.91
N THR A 67 13.12 -13.99 26.09
CA THR A 67 11.89 -13.20 26.37
C THR A 67 11.08 -13.77 27.51
N ARG A 68 11.07 -15.08 27.70
CA ARG A 68 10.38 -15.75 28.82
C ARG A 68 11.02 -15.36 30.16
N LYS A 69 12.35 -15.28 30.22
CA LYS A 69 13.08 -14.82 31.43
C LYS A 69 12.67 -13.42 31.87
N ASN A 70 12.49 -12.50 30.94
CA ASN A 70 12.10 -11.13 31.24
C ASN A 70 10.60 -10.98 31.62
N LYS A 71 9.74 -11.93 31.22
CA LYS A 71 8.29 -11.93 31.51
C LYS A 71 7.86 -12.85 32.64
N LEU A 72 8.75 -13.68 33.18
CA LEU A 72 8.43 -14.57 34.31
C LEU A 72 8.07 -13.81 35.61
N CYS A 73 8.45 -12.52 35.67
CA CYS A 73 8.07 -11.61 36.76
C CYS A 73 6.68 -10.98 36.58
N GLN A 74 6.02 -11.19 35.45
CA GLN A 74 4.68 -10.64 35.17
C GLN A 74 3.69 -11.79 35.07
N GLY A 75 2.98 -12.04 36.16
CA GLY A 75 1.87 -12.98 36.35
C GLY A 75 1.35 -13.78 35.17
N PHE A 76 1.20 -15.04 35.42
CA PHE A 76 0.69 -16.14 34.58
C PHE A 76 -0.75 -15.91 34.05
N THR A 77 -1.04 -14.80 33.43
CA THR A 77 -2.35 -14.52 32.85
C THR A 77 -2.29 -14.40 31.35
N ARG A 78 -2.77 -15.47 30.69
CA ARG A 78 -2.97 -15.63 29.24
C ARG A 78 -1.68 -15.65 28.42
N GLY A 79 -1.11 -16.87 28.39
CA GLY A 79 0.02 -17.27 27.57
C GLY A 79 -0.23 -17.24 26.08
N SER A 80 -0.19 -16.06 25.48
CA SER A 80 0.26 -15.98 24.10
C SER A 80 1.76 -15.87 24.17
N SER A 81 2.48 -16.85 23.63
CA SER A 81 3.93 -16.79 23.59
C SER A 81 4.34 -15.51 22.86
N SER A 82 5.21 -14.71 23.46
CA SER A 82 5.70 -13.43 22.89
C SER A 82 6.40 -13.59 21.54
N ILE A 83 6.61 -14.82 21.08
CA ILE A 83 7.16 -15.17 19.79
C ILE A 83 6.12 -15.00 18.68
N PHE A 84 4.85 -15.35 18.93
CA PHE A 84 3.78 -15.21 17.96
C PHE A 84 3.20 -13.79 17.87
N SER A 85 3.48 -12.93 18.85
CA SER A 85 3.09 -11.51 18.81
C SER A 85 4.22 -10.62 19.32
N PRO A 86 5.31 -10.50 18.55
CA PRO A 86 6.49 -9.77 18.99
C PRO A 86 6.25 -8.27 19.08
N VAL A 87 5.36 -7.70 18.32
CA VAL A 87 5.04 -6.25 18.31
C VAL A 87 3.56 -5.98 18.12
N ASN A 88 3.10 -4.95 18.80
CA ASN A 88 1.83 -4.33 18.48
C ASN A 88 2.02 -3.34 17.31
N PHE A 89 1.48 -3.68 16.13
CA PHE A 89 1.55 -2.84 14.93
C PHE A 89 0.79 -1.52 15.06
N LEU A 90 -0.03 -1.38 16.08
CA LEU A 90 -0.82 -0.19 16.36
C LEU A 90 -0.09 0.81 17.27
N ASP A 91 0.99 0.39 17.91
CA ASP A 91 1.84 1.29 18.70
C ASP A 91 2.84 2.02 17.82
N GLN A 92 3.22 3.23 18.25
CA GLN A 92 4.19 4.03 17.51
C GLN A 92 5.59 3.47 17.75
N THR A 93 6.20 2.87 16.74
CA THR A 93 7.55 2.34 16.81
C THR A 93 8.54 3.24 16.09
N GLN A 94 9.74 3.41 16.64
CA GLN A 94 10.83 4.13 15.97
C GLN A 94 11.45 3.34 14.82
N LYS A 95 11.33 2.04 14.82
CA LYS A 95 12.03 1.12 13.91
C LYS A 95 11.21 0.72 12.69
N LYS A 96 10.38 1.64 12.19
CA LYS A 96 9.50 1.40 11.03
C LYS A 96 10.26 0.89 9.81
N GLY A 97 11.45 1.42 9.55
CA GLY A 97 12.27 1.04 8.40
C GLY A 97 12.67 -0.43 8.38
N LEU A 98 12.99 -1.04 9.54
CA LEU A 98 13.32 -2.47 9.62
C LEU A 98 12.12 -3.34 9.23
N ILE A 99 10.95 -3.03 9.77
CA ILE A 99 9.72 -3.78 9.49
C ILE A 99 9.33 -3.62 8.01
N MET A 100 9.43 -2.38 7.47
CA MET A 100 9.20 -2.12 6.05
C MET A 100 10.15 -2.96 5.17
N ALA A 101 11.44 -3.06 5.50
CA ALA A 101 12.41 -3.85 4.75
C ALA A 101 12.08 -5.35 4.76
N VAL A 102 11.64 -5.91 5.89
CA VAL A 102 11.22 -7.33 5.95
C VAL A 102 9.99 -7.58 5.07
N PHE A 103 8.98 -6.71 5.13
CA PHE A 103 7.80 -6.85 4.27
C PHE A 103 8.14 -6.69 2.79
N GLY A 104 9.01 -5.74 2.44
CA GLY A 104 9.48 -5.55 1.07
C GLY A 104 10.26 -6.74 0.54
N GLN A 105 11.10 -7.36 1.39
CA GLN A 105 11.84 -8.57 1.05
C GLN A 105 10.89 -9.75 0.74
N VAL A 106 9.91 -10.00 1.63
CA VAL A 106 8.92 -11.07 1.43
C VAL A 106 8.12 -10.82 0.15
N PHE A 107 7.66 -9.59 -0.06
CA PHE A 107 6.91 -9.25 -1.26
C PHE A 107 7.75 -9.40 -2.54
N SER A 108 9.01 -8.95 -2.52
CA SER A 108 9.93 -9.11 -3.64
C SER A 108 10.14 -10.59 -4.01
N LYS A 109 10.33 -11.46 -3.01
CA LYS A 109 10.46 -12.90 -3.24
C LYS A 109 9.17 -13.50 -3.82
N LEU A 110 8.01 -13.10 -3.30
CA LEU A 110 6.71 -13.57 -3.81
C LEU A 110 6.42 -13.06 -5.23
N SER A 111 6.83 -11.84 -5.56
CA SER A 111 6.69 -11.31 -6.93
C SER A 111 7.53 -12.10 -7.93
N MET A 112 8.73 -12.49 -7.54
CA MET A 112 9.59 -13.35 -8.38
C MET A 112 9.03 -14.76 -8.56
N LEU A 113 8.26 -15.26 -7.60
CA LEU A 113 7.64 -16.58 -7.65
C LEU A 113 6.68 -16.75 -8.84
N VAL A 114 6.05 -15.66 -9.29
CA VAL A 114 5.11 -15.70 -10.43
C VAL A 114 5.79 -16.16 -11.70
N ILE A 115 7.07 -15.76 -11.91
CA ILE A 115 7.85 -16.06 -13.13
C ILE A 115 8.73 -17.28 -12.94
N ALA A 116 9.05 -17.65 -11.69
CA ALA A 116 9.99 -18.71 -11.41
C ALA A 116 9.47 -20.06 -11.91
N PRO A 117 10.27 -20.82 -12.68
CA PRO A 117 9.93 -22.18 -13.09
C PRO A 117 9.86 -23.12 -11.90
N ASP A 118 10.76 -22.94 -10.91
CA ASP A 118 10.81 -23.72 -9.69
C ASP A 118 10.38 -22.87 -8.48
N PRO A 119 9.16 -23.07 -7.96
CA PRO A 119 8.63 -22.24 -6.89
C PRO A 119 9.28 -22.51 -5.52
N LEU A 120 9.78 -23.73 -5.30
CA LEU A 120 10.43 -24.15 -4.07
C LEU A 120 11.76 -24.85 -4.40
N PRO A 121 12.77 -24.74 -3.54
CA PRO A 121 14.06 -25.42 -3.75
C PRO A 121 13.93 -26.95 -3.79
N PHE A 122 12.81 -27.50 -3.31
CA PHE A 122 12.53 -28.93 -3.27
C PHE A 122 11.73 -29.43 -4.50
N SER A 123 11.34 -28.55 -5.42
CA SER A 123 10.42 -28.86 -6.51
C SER A 123 11.12 -29.11 -7.86
N LYS A 124 12.46 -29.14 -7.91
CA LYS A 124 13.23 -29.33 -9.17
C LYS A 124 12.80 -30.62 -9.91
N ASP A 125 12.61 -31.71 -9.16
CA ASP A 125 12.35 -33.06 -9.71
C ASP A 125 10.82 -33.37 -9.82
N THR A 126 9.93 -32.39 -9.62
CA THR A 126 8.47 -32.59 -9.65
C THR A 126 7.89 -32.36 -11.04
N PRO A 127 6.85 -33.11 -11.46
CA PRO A 127 6.15 -32.87 -12.74
C PRO A 127 5.60 -31.45 -12.84
N ALA A 128 5.52 -30.91 -14.06
CA ALA A 128 5.09 -29.52 -14.32
C ALA A 128 3.72 -29.19 -13.72
N ASP A 129 2.75 -30.11 -13.80
CA ASP A 129 1.41 -29.93 -13.27
C ASP A 129 1.38 -29.74 -11.76
N ILE A 130 2.27 -30.44 -11.03
CA ILE A 130 2.37 -30.34 -9.58
C ILE A 130 3.11 -29.07 -9.18
N LYS A 131 4.05 -28.58 -10.01
CA LYS A 131 4.80 -27.34 -9.73
C LYS A 131 3.88 -26.12 -9.57
N GLU A 132 2.79 -26.04 -10.34
CA GLU A 132 1.82 -24.96 -10.20
C GLU A 132 1.13 -24.98 -8.82
N TYR A 133 0.78 -26.15 -8.31
CA TYR A 133 0.25 -26.27 -6.93
C TYR A 133 1.30 -25.95 -5.87
N MET A 134 2.58 -26.25 -6.12
CA MET A 134 3.67 -25.89 -5.22
C MET A 134 3.85 -24.37 -5.07
N LYS A 135 3.43 -23.56 -6.04
CA LYS A 135 3.38 -22.08 -5.91
C LYS A 135 2.49 -21.65 -4.75
N ILE A 136 1.36 -22.32 -4.52
CA ILE A 136 0.47 -22.03 -3.39
C ILE A 136 1.17 -22.31 -2.05
N ILE A 137 1.91 -23.41 -1.96
CA ILE A 137 2.69 -23.75 -0.75
C ILE A 137 3.78 -22.70 -0.53
N ALA A 138 4.44 -22.24 -1.60
CA ALA A 138 5.47 -21.24 -1.54
C ALA A 138 4.99 -19.89 -0.96
N ILE A 139 3.74 -19.53 -1.19
CA ILE A 139 3.11 -18.32 -0.61
C ILE A 139 3.15 -18.35 0.93
N PHE A 140 3.04 -19.50 1.55
CA PHE A 140 3.13 -19.65 3.01
C PHE A 140 4.57 -19.93 3.47
N TYR A 141 5.35 -20.64 2.68
CA TYR A 141 6.71 -21.02 3.01
C TYR A 141 7.65 -19.82 3.18
N TYR A 142 7.68 -18.89 2.23
CA TYR A 142 8.60 -17.75 2.29
C TYR A 142 8.31 -16.77 3.44
N PRO A 143 7.07 -16.40 3.78
CA PRO A 143 6.80 -15.64 4.99
C PRO A 143 7.29 -16.32 6.26
N VAL A 144 7.17 -17.65 6.36
CA VAL A 144 7.67 -18.42 7.51
C VAL A 144 9.20 -18.41 7.55
N LEU A 145 9.86 -18.57 6.40
CA LEU A 145 11.34 -18.53 6.30
C LEU A 145 11.92 -17.20 6.80
N TYR A 146 11.28 -16.08 6.46
CA TYR A 146 11.72 -14.74 6.86
C TYR A 146 11.13 -14.24 8.19
N TYR A 147 10.25 -15.01 8.82
CA TYR A 147 9.65 -14.65 10.10
C TYR A 147 10.66 -14.37 11.22
N PRO A 148 11.77 -15.10 11.36
CA PRO A 148 12.80 -14.81 12.36
C PRO A 148 13.40 -13.41 12.24
N LEU A 149 13.57 -12.89 11.02
CA LEU A 149 14.03 -11.52 10.80
C LEU A 149 13.02 -10.51 11.35
N LEU A 150 11.72 -10.75 11.17
CA LEU A 150 10.67 -9.90 11.74
C LEU A 150 10.72 -9.91 13.27
N VAL A 151 10.92 -11.08 13.88
CA VAL A 151 11.07 -11.21 15.33
C VAL A 151 12.31 -10.47 15.83
N CYS A 152 13.44 -10.60 15.14
CA CYS A 152 14.68 -9.86 15.46
C CYS A 152 14.50 -8.32 15.35
N CYS A 153 13.70 -7.84 14.38
CA CYS A 153 13.39 -6.42 14.24
C CYS A 153 12.58 -5.88 15.42
N THR A 154 11.74 -6.70 16.01
CA THR A 154 10.71 -6.28 16.95
C THR A 154 11.12 -6.55 18.40
N LEU A 155 11.95 -7.56 18.65
CA LEU A 155 12.53 -7.82 19.95
C LEU A 155 13.63 -6.79 20.26
N GLN A 156 13.38 -5.93 21.24
CA GLN A 156 14.33 -4.90 21.68
C GLN A 156 15.42 -5.51 22.57
N HIS A 157 16.14 -6.50 22.07
CA HIS A 157 17.21 -7.19 22.80
C HIS A 157 18.49 -7.26 21.96
N LYS A 158 19.64 -7.08 22.58
CA LYS A 158 20.96 -7.13 21.90
C LYS A 158 21.17 -8.43 21.13
N ALA A 159 20.78 -9.57 21.72
CA ALA A 159 20.86 -10.87 21.04
C ALA A 159 20.03 -10.92 19.75
N GLY A 160 18.83 -10.32 19.72
CA GLY A 160 18.00 -10.21 18.51
C GLY A 160 18.72 -9.43 17.40
N TYR A 161 19.45 -8.39 17.74
CA TYR A 161 20.22 -7.63 16.74
C TYR A 161 21.40 -8.41 16.18
N VAL A 162 22.11 -9.19 17.02
CA VAL A 162 23.19 -10.09 16.54
C VAL A 162 22.65 -11.15 15.59
N PHE A 163 21.60 -11.87 16.03
CA PHE A 163 20.99 -12.91 15.17
C PHE A 163 20.38 -12.32 13.90
N GLY A 164 19.75 -11.12 14.00
CA GLY A 164 19.23 -10.41 12.84
C GLY A 164 20.31 -10.02 11.84
N THR A 165 21.48 -9.57 12.31
CA THR A 165 22.64 -9.29 11.45
C THR A 165 23.14 -10.55 10.77
N LEU A 166 23.34 -11.64 11.52
CA LEU A 166 23.84 -12.91 10.96
C LEU A 166 22.88 -13.48 9.91
N LEU A 167 21.58 -13.56 10.23
CA LEU A 167 20.57 -14.08 9.31
C LEU A 167 20.44 -13.21 8.05
N SER A 168 20.41 -11.89 8.18
CA SER A 168 20.31 -11.00 7.01
C SER A 168 21.58 -11.05 6.16
N PHE A 169 22.76 -11.16 6.78
CA PHE A 169 24.03 -11.27 6.08
C PHE A 169 24.15 -12.59 5.31
N THR A 170 23.80 -13.72 5.93
CA THR A 170 23.83 -15.04 5.25
C THR A 170 22.87 -15.06 4.06
N HIS A 171 21.64 -14.58 4.21
CA HIS A 171 20.70 -14.44 3.10
C HIS A 171 21.22 -13.53 2.00
N PHE A 172 21.84 -12.41 2.37
CA PHE A 172 22.43 -11.47 1.40
C PHE A 172 23.56 -12.10 0.59
N VAL A 173 24.54 -12.71 1.27
CA VAL A 173 25.70 -13.32 0.62
C VAL A 173 25.28 -14.47 -0.30
N VAL A 174 24.41 -15.36 0.16
CA VAL A 174 23.96 -16.50 -0.66
C VAL A 174 23.15 -16.02 -1.86
N LEU A 175 22.28 -15.02 -1.69
CA LEU A 175 21.53 -14.48 -2.82
C LEU A 175 22.43 -13.82 -3.86
N VAL A 176 23.47 -13.08 -3.43
CA VAL A 176 24.47 -12.52 -4.34
C VAL A 176 25.21 -13.64 -5.05
N TRP A 177 25.71 -14.63 -4.30
CA TRP A 177 26.43 -15.76 -4.88
C TRP A 177 25.61 -16.47 -5.95
N GLN A 178 24.36 -16.85 -5.65
CA GLN A 178 23.47 -17.51 -6.60
C GLN A 178 23.23 -16.72 -7.90
N LYS A 179 23.34 -15.38 -7.87
CA LYS A 179 23.15 -14.55 -9.07
C LYS A 179 24.40 -14.40 -9.93
N PHE A 180 25.56 -14.56 -9.35
CA PHE A 180 26.83 -14.44 -10.07
C PHE A 180 27.44 -15.78 -10.47
N ASP A 181 27.08 -16.88 -9.83
CA ASP A 181 27.63 -18.21 -10.04
C ASP A 181 26.88 -18.97 -11.14
N CYS A 182 26.93 -18.43 -12.36
CA CYS A 182 26.33 -19.04 -13.55
C CYS A 182 27.29 -18.86 -14.72
N PRO A 183 28.37 -19.72 -14.82
CA PRO A 183 29.42 -19.52 -15.82
C PRO A 183 28.91 -19.72 -17.26
N VAL A 184 27.92 -20.58 -17.46
CA VAL A 184 27.42 -20.96 -18.81
C VAL A 184 26.31 -20.02 -19.29
N THR A 185 25.68 -19.26 -18.41
CA THR A 185 24.55 -18.36 -18.79
C THR A 185 25.08 -17.06 -19.41
N PRO A 186 24.53 -16.59 -20.54
CA PRO A 186 24.92 -15.32 -21.15
C PRO A 186 24.79 -14.16 -20.16
N GLU A 187 25.72 -13.18 -20.23
CA GLU A 187 25.80 -12.08 -19.27
C GLU A 187 24.51 -11.27 -19.18
N ILE A 188 23.80 -11.10 -20.29
CA ILE A 188 22.55 -10.34 -20.33
C ILE A 188 21.48 -10.92 -19.40
N TYR A 189 21.37 -12.25 -19.32
CA TYR A 189 20.42 -12.92 -18.41
C TYR A 189 20.83 -12.81 -16.94
N LYS A 190 22.14 -12.77 -16.66
CA LYS A 190 22.67 -12.49 -15.32
C LYS A 190 22.25 -11.10 -14.85
N TYR A 191 22.36 -10.08 -15.71
CA TYR A 191 21.92 -8.72 -15.38
C TYR A 191 20.41 -8.63 -15.13
N TYR A 192 19.59 -9.32 -15.93
CA TYR A 192 18.14 -9.37 -15.67
C TYR A 192 17.81 -10.03 -14.34
N ALA A 193 18.45 -11.15 -14.03
CA ALA A 193 18.26 -11.86 -12.76
C ALA A 193 18.72 -11.03 -11.56
N LEU A 194 19.82 -10.29 -11.70
CA LEU A 194 20.30 -9.34 -10.68
C LEU A 194 19.32 -8.19 -10.50
N LEU A 195 18.85 -7.58 -11.60
CA LEU A 195 17.90 -6.48 -11.58
C LEU A 195 16.58 -6.89 -10.89
N ALA A 196 16.09 -8.08 -11.20
CA ALA A 196 14.87 -8.61 -10.58
C ALA A 196 15.04 -8.85 -9.07
N SER A 197 16.23 -9.21 -8.60
CA SER A 197 16.51 -9.40 -7.17
C SER A 197 16.96 -8.13 -6.44
N LEU A 198 17.14 -7.00 -7.14
CA LEU A 198 17.66 -5.75 -6.57
C LEU A 198 16.88 -5.24 -5.35
N PRO A 199 15.53 -5.17 -5.32
CA PRO A 199 14.80 -4.73 -4.15
C PRO A 199 14.99 -5.66 -2.95
N GLN A 200 15.12 -6.98 -3.19
CA GLN A 200 15.38 -7.95 -2.14
C GLN A 200 16.78 -7.76 -1.55
N LEU A 201 17.79 -7.59 -2.42
CA LEU A 201 19.17 -7.31 -2.01
C LEU A 201 19.27 -5.99 -1.23
N ALA A 202 18.61 -4.93 -1.70
CA ALA A 202 18.58 -3.65 -1.02
C ALA A 202 17.96 -3.74 0.38
N CYS A 203 16.84 -4.48 0.52
CA CYS A 203 16.22 -4.71 1.82
C CYS A 203 17.13 -5.49 2.78
N LEU A 204 17.81 -6.55 2.30
CA LEU A 204 18.74 -7.35 3.10
C LEU A 204 19.95 -6.53 3.53
N ALA A 205 20.57 -5.77 2.62
CA ALA A 205 21.68 -4.88 2.91
C ALA A 205 21.28 -3.81 3.96
N TYR A 206 20.10 -3.22 3.81
CA TYR A 206 19.57 -2.28 4.79
C TYR A 206 19.38 -2.92 6.17
N LEU A 207 18.85 -4.15 6.24
CA LEU A 207 18.70 -4.90 7.49
C LEU A 207 20.06 -5.17 8.14
N CYS A 208 21.07 -5.63 7.37
CA CYS A 208 22.43 -5.87 7.87
C CYS A 208 23.02 -4.62 8.52
N VAL A 209 22.97 -3.47 7.83
CA VAL A 209 23.51 -2.22 8.33
C VAL A 209 22.76 -1.74 9.56
N GLN A 210 21.42 -1.76 9.53
CA GLN A 210 20.61 -1.24 10.63
C GLN A 210 20.68 -2.11 11.88
N PHE A 211 20.73 -3.44 11.77
CA PHE A 211 20.91 -4.30 12.94
C PHE A 211 22.27 -4.08 13.60
N SER A 212 23.34 -3.92 12.81
CA SER A 212 24.68 -3.62 13.31
C SER A 212 24.73 -2.27 14.04
N LEU A 213 24.09 -1.23 13.47
CA LEU A 213 23.99 0.08 14.11
C LEU A 213 23.19 0.04 15.41
N LEU A 214 22.11 -0.74 15.47
CA LEU A 214 21.28 -0.89 16.66
C LEU A 214 22.00 -1.69 17.76
N PHE A 215 22.83 -2.64 17.39
CA PHE A 215 23.68 -3.35 18.35
C PHE A 215 24.66 -2.41 19.06
N VAL A 216 25.30 -1.49 18.31
CA VAL A 216 26.22 -0.49 18.86
C VAL A 216 25.49 0.54 19.72
N LYS A 217 24.32 1.06 19.23
CA LYS A 217 23.56 2.10 19.94
C LYS A 217 22.81 1.58 21.17
N GLY A 218 22.59 0.28 21.26
CA GLY A 218 21.81 -0.37 22.31
C GLY A 218 20.29 -0.18 22.18
N PRO A 219 19.50 -0.97 22.93
CA PRO A 219 18.04 -0.85 22.95
C PRO A 219 17.63 0.45 23.67
N LYS A 220 16.87 1.30 22.99
CA LYS A 220 16.15 2.41 23.62
C LYS A 220 14.79 1.90 24.05
N THR A 221 14.39 2.19 25.28
CA THR A 221 13.03 1.88 25.77
C THR A 221 12.02 2.78 25.04
N ASP A 222 11.09 2.16 24.31
CA ASP A 222 10.06 2.88 23.53
C ASP A 222 8.97 3.50 24.42
N GLU A 223 8.87 3.12 25.69
CA GLU A 223 7.83 3.60 26.62
C GLU A 223 7.87 5.11 26.88
N ASP A 224 9.06 5.67 27.06
CA ASP A 224 9.24 7.12 27.25
C ASP A 224 8.92 7.91 25.96
N LEU A 225 9.02 7.25 24.81
CA LEU A 225 8.84 7.88 23.52
C LEU A 225 7.37 8.03 23.15
N ASP A 226 6.54 7.02 23.44
CA ASP A 226 5.10 7.05 23.19
C ASP A 226 4.42 8.13 24.04
N SER A 227 4.71 8.16 25.31
CA SER A 227 4.20 9.21 26.23
C SER A 227 4.62 10.60 25.78
N SER A 228 5.90 10.78 25.43
CA SER A 228 6.45 12.06 24.94
C SER A 228 5.81 12.50 23.62
N TYR A 229 5.56 11.57 22.69
CA TYR A 229 4.93 11.87 21.40
C TYR A 229 3.51 12.43 21.57
N TYR A 230 2.66 11.71 22.31
CA TYR A 230 1.26 12.14 22.48
C TYR A 230 1.16 13.47 23.22
N THR A 231 2.00 13.68 24.22
CA THR A 231 2.06 14.95 24.95
C THR A 231 2.53 16.09 24.06
N LYS A 232 3.54 15.89 23.21
CA LYS A 232 4.02 16.90 22.25
C LYS A 232 2.95 17.23 21.20
N TYR A 233 2.25 16.23 20.70
CA TYR A 233 1.18 16.41 19.73
C TYR A 233 0.04 17.28 20.30
N VAL A 234 -0.42 16.98 21.52
CA VAL A 234 -1.47 17.76 22.19
C VAL A 234 -1.00 19.17 22.53
N LYS A 235 0.23 19.35 23.03
CA LYS A 235 0.80 20.67 23.26
C LYS A 235 0.82 21.54 22.00
N LEU A 236 1.08 20.95 20.84
CA LEU A 236 1.05 21.67 19.57
C LEU A 236 -0.39 22.01 19.11
N LEU A 237 -1.34 21.12 19.34
CA LEU A 237 -2.76 21.39 19.08
C LEU A 237 -3.27 22.53 19.95
N LEU A 238 -2.88 22.57 21.22
CA LEU A 238 -3.27 23.58 22.21
C LEU A 238 -2.49 24.90 22.05
N LYS A 239 -1.33 24.86 21.41
CA LYS A 239 -0.57 26.07 21.12
C LYS A 239 -1.40 26.90 20.15
N LYS A 240 -2.13 27.90 20.71
CA LYS A 240 -2.89 28.88 19.95
C LYS A 240 -1.98 29.35 18.81
N LYS A 241 -2.41 29.19 17.58
CA LYS A 241 -1.73 29.76 16.44
C LYS A 241 -1.67 31.24 16.73
N SER A 242 -0.53 31.70 17.26
CA SER A 242 -0.33 33.14 17.46
C SER A 242 -0.58 33.72 16.10
N SER A 243 -1.68 34.43 15.98
CA SER A 243 -2.00 35.22 14.82
C SER A 243 -0.95 36.32 14.78
N ASN A 244 0.24 36.02 14.27
CA ASN A 244 1.03 37.01 13.62
C ASN A 244 0.26 37.39 12.34
N ALA A 245 -0.89 37.99 12.57
CA ALA A 245 -1.58 38.86 11.65
C ALA A 245 -0.75 40.15 11.56
N SER A 246 0.40 40.04 10.98
CA SER A 246 1.19 41.19 10.55
C SER A 246 1.88 40.80 9.26
N SER A 247 1.10 40.70 8.26
CA SER A 247 1.33 41.12 6.88
C SER A 247 0.05 40.90 6.11
N LEU A 248 -0.87 41.85 6.25
CA LEU A 248 -1.82 42.20 5.21
C LEU A 248 -1.01 42.78 4.05
N THR A 249 -0.21 41.97 3.40
CA THR A 249 0.14 42.18 2.01
C THR A 249 -0.84 41.32 1.22
N THR A 250 -1.83 42.01 0.72
CA THR A 250 -2.84 41.56 -0.25
C THR A 250 -2.15 41.40 -1.62
N ASP A 251 -1.03 40.73 -1.67
CA ASP A 251 -0.46 40.30 -2.93
C ASP A 251 -1.10 38.95 -3.30
N LYS A 252 -2.02 39.02 -4.27
CA LYS A 252 -2.55 37.84 -4.91
C LYS A 252 -1.36 37.03 -5.39
N PRO A 253 -1.23 35.74 -5.02
CA PRO A 253 -0.10 34.93 -5.44
C PRO A 253 0.02 35.01 -6.96
N THR A 254 1.22 35.31 -7.44
CA THR A 254 1.53 35.39 -8.87
C THR A 254 1.19 34.06 -9.53
N LEU A 255 0.83 34.09 -10.81
CA LEU A 255 0.45 32.90 -11.57
C LEU A 255 1.57 31.85 -11.53
N ALA A 256 2.82 32.28 -11.50
CA ALA A 256 4.00 31.43 -11.33
C ALA A 256 4.05 30.73 -9.96
N GLU A 257 3.69 31.42 -8.86
CA GLU A 257 3.62 30.82 -7.52
C GLU A 257 2.52 29.78 -7.43
N ARG A 258 1.35 30.02 -8.04
CA ARG A 258 0.26 29.02 -8.10
C ARG A 258 0.68 27.79 -8.89
N ILE A 259 1.39 27.95 -10.01
CA ILE A 259 1.90 26.84 -10.83
C ILE A 259 2.95 26.04 -10.05
N LEU A 260 3.81 26.68 -9.25
CA LEU A 260 4.83 26.02 -8.43
C LEU A 260 4.22 25.37 -7.15
N GLU A 261 3.08 25.83 -6.68
CA GLU A 261 2.39 25.29 -5.50
C GLU A 261 1.73 23.96 -5.82
N VAL A 262 1.28 23.74 -7.05
CA VAL A 262 0.68 22.47 -7.49
C VAL A 262 1.65 21.28 -7.31
N PRO A 263 2.87 21.25 -7.87
CA PRO A 263 3.80 20.14 -7.66
C PRO A 263 4.23 19.97 -6.20
N LYS A 264 4.37 21.06 -5.42
CA LYS A 264 4.62 20.97 -3.97
C LYS A 264 3.51 20.24 -3.22
N SER A 265 2.26 20.34 -3.66
CA SER A 265 1.13 19.65 -3.04
C SER A 265 1.15 18.13 -3.27
N TYR A 266 1.93 17.64 -4.23
CA TYR A 266 2.09 16.21 -4.53
C TYR A 266 3.28 15.55 -3.84
N ILE A 267 4.23 16.33 -3.29
CA ILE A 267 5.42 15.80 -2.63
C ILE A 267 5.14 15.67 -1.13
N TYR A 268 5.32 14.45 -0.58
CA TYR A 268 5.19 14.23 0.86
C TYR A 268 6.39 14.78 1.61
N ILE A 269 6.15 15.79 2.45
CA ILE A 269 7.15 16.34 3.38
C ILE A 269 6.79 15.84 4.78
N PRO A 270 7.69 15.10 5.47
CA PRO A 270 7.43 14.61 6.82
C PRO A 270 7.32 15.79 7.81
N GLU A 271 6.26 15.78 8.60
CA GLU A 271 6.09 16.75 9.69
C GLU A 271 6.80 16.24 10.95
N LYS A 272 7.51 17.15 11.66
CA LYS A 272 8.28 16.79 12.87
C LYS A 272 7.43 16.21 14.01
N VAL A 273 6.15 16.49 14.01
CA VAL A 273 5.23 16.13 15.10
C VAL A 273 4.26 15.01 14.75
N PHE A 274 3.99 14.80 13.46
CA PHE A 274 3.08 13.74 13.04
C PHE A 274 3.83 12.42 12.80
N CYS A 275 3.56 11.41 13.62
CA CYS A 275 4.03 10.05 13.39
C CYS A 275 3.08 9.31 12.45
N PHE A 276 3.60 8.96 11.27
CA PHE A 276 2.84 8.17 10.31
C PHE A 276 2.62 6.74 10.84
N PRO A 277 1.40 6.16 10.79
CA PRO A 277 1.16 4.80 11.27
C PRO A 277 2.02 3.76 10.56
N LEU A 278 2.49 2.77 11.33
CA LEU A 278 3.37 1.72 10.80
C LEU A 278 2.71 0.95 9.65
N LYS A 279 1.45 0.58 9.79
CA LYS A 279 0.71 -0.19 8.78
C LYS A 279 0.63 0.52 7.44
N LEU A 280 0.30 1.81 7.44
CA LEU A 280 0.26 2.63 6.23
C LEU A 280 1.65 2.84 5.61
N ALA A 281 2.69 2.99 6.45
CA ALA A 281 4.07 3.11 5.98
C ALA A 281 4.54 1.82 5.28
N VAL A 282 4.26 0.67 5.86
CA VAL A 282 4.54 -0.65 5.26
C VAL A 282 3.77 -0.80 3.95
N SER A 283 2.49 -0.44 3.91
CA SER A 283 1.68 -0.52 2.69
C SER A 283 2.23 0.35 1.56
N ALA A 284 2.63 1.59 1.86
CA ALA A 284 3.23 2.49 0.87
C ALA A 284 4.58 1.96 0.35
N PHE A 285 5.41 1.41 1.24
CA PHE A 285 6.70 0.84 0.84
C PHE A 285 6.55 -0.42 -0.02
N VAL A 286 5.66 -1.34 0.36
CA VAL A 286 5.36 -2.54 -0.43
C VAL A 286 4.78 -2.15 -1.79
N ALA A 287 3.93 -1.11 -1.87
CA ALA A 287 3.43 -0.59 -3.14
C ALA A 287 4.55 -0.04 -4.03
N LEU A 288 5.57 0.63 -3.46
CA LEU A 288 6.76 1.07 -4.19
C LEU A 288 7.54 -0.11 -4.78
N VAL A 289 7.76 -1.16 -3.99
CA VAL A 289 8.43 -2.39 -4.44
C VAL A 289 7.59 -3.09 -5.53
N ALA A 290 6.26 -3.06 -5.41
CA ALA A 290 5.33 -3.60 -6.41
C ALA A 290 5.45 -2.89 -7.76
N ILE A 291 5.51 -1.55 -7.79
CA ILE A 291 5.72 -0.77 -9.02
C ILE A 291 7.01 -1.21 -9.70
N TYR A 292 8.10 -1.34 -8.94
CA TYR A 292 9.38 -1.78 -9.49
C TYR A 292 9.28 -3.15 -10.19
N HIS A 293 8.69 -4.14 -9.50
CA HIS A 293 8.58 -5.49 -10.05
C HIS A 293 7.65 -5.57 -11.27
N ILE A 294 6.54 -4.85 -11.25
CA ILE A 294 5.62 -4.81 -12.40
C ILE A 294 6.25 -4.09 -13.58
N ALA A 295 6.96 -2.99 -13.36
CA ALA A 295 7.69 -2.30 -14.42
C ALA A 295 8.70 -3.22 -15.09
N LEU A 296 9.50 -3.91 -14.27
CA LEU A 296 10.50 -4.85 -14.78
C LEU A 296 9.85 -6.01 -15.54
N LEU A 297 8.76 -6.58 -15.00
CA LEU A 297 8.02 -7.66 -15.64
C LEU A 297 7.48 -7.24 -17.00
N LEU A 298 6.88 -6.06 -17.11
CA LEU A 298 6.33 -5.55 -18.37
C LEU A 298 7.43 -5.33 -19.41
N VAL A 299 8.58 -4.79 -18.99
CA VAL A 299 9.73 -4.59 -19.89
C VAL A 299 10.30 -5.94 -20.36
N VAL A 300 10.54 -6.88 -19.44
CA VAL A 300 11.13 -8.19 -19.77
C VAL A 300 10.20 -9.05 -20.62
N LEU A 301 8.88 -8.90 -20.46
CA LEU A 301 7.91 -9.67 -21.23
C LEU A 301 7.74 -9.13 -22.65
N VAL A 302 7.56 -7.81 -22.81
CA VAL A 302 7.12 -7.22 -24.07
C VAL A 302 8.29 -6.82 -24.97
N VAL A 303 9.37 -6.24 -24.41
CA VAL A 303 10.47 -5.72 -25.24
C VAL A 303 11.22 -6.84 -25.98
N PRO A 304 11.61 -7.97 -25.36
CA PRO A 304 12.23 -9.07 -26.08
C PRO A 304 11.28 -9.67 -27.15
N THR A 305 9.99 -9.79 -26.84
CA THR A 305 8.99 -10.31 -27.80
C THR A 305 8.90 -9.40 -29.04
N LEU A 306 8.83 -8.06 -28.85
CA LEU A 306 8.83 -7.12 -29.98
C LEU A 306 10.17 -7.15 -30.75
N HIS A 307 11.28 -7.35 -30.06
CA HIS A 307 12.59 -7.48 -30.69
C HIS A 307 12.67 -8.73 -31.58
N ILE A 308 12.18 -9.87 -31.10
CA ILE A 308 12.10 -11.14 -31.86
C ILE A 308 11.20 -10.94 -33.09
N VAL A 309 10.02 -10.34 -32.91
CA VAL A 309 9.10 -10.05 -34.04
C VAL A 309 9.80 -9.16 -35.06
N ARG A 310 10.55 -8.14 -34.63
CA ARG A 310 11.30 -7.25 -35.54
C ARG A 310 12.40 -8.00 -36.30
N ALA A 311 13.11 -8.91 -35.64
CA ALA A 311 14.15 -9.72 -36.24
C ALA A 311 13.60 -10.75 -37.25
N GLY A 312 12.34 -11.17 -37.08
CA GLY A 312 11.64 -12.08 -37.98
C GLY A 312 10.92 -11.43 -39.16
N ILE A 313 11.08 -10.11 -39.37
CA ILE A 313 10.52 -9.40 -40.53
C ILE A 313 11.43 -9.66 -41.75
N ASP A 314 10.92 -10.47 -42.68
CA ASP A 314 11.60 -10.89 -43.89
C ASP A 314 10.79 -10.54 -45.16
N GLU A 315 11.35 -10.74 -46.34
CA GLU A 315 10.67 -10.50 -47.63
C GLU A 315 9.36 -11.28 -47.78
N ASN A 316 9.22 -12.42 -47.14
CA ASN A 316 8.00 -13.21 -47.12
C ASN A 316 6.80 -12.48 -46.49
N MET A 317 7.03 -11.51 -45.62
CA MET A 317 5.98 -10.67 -45.05
C MET A 317 5.26 -9.82 -46.09
N TYR A 318 5.93 -9.45 -47.21
CA TYR A 318 5.30 -8.77 -48.32
C TYR A 318 4.14 -9.60 -48.91
N PHE A 319 4.37 -10.91 -49.15
CA PHE A 319 3.34 -11.80 -49.67
C PHE A 319 2.18 -12.04 -48.69
N LEU A 320 2.52 -12.09 -47.38
CA LEU A 320 1.53 -12.22 -46.35
C LEU A 320 0.60 -10.99 -46.31
N LEU A 321 1.17 -9.78 -46.36
CA LEU A 321 0.41 -8.53 -46.38
C LEU A 321 -0.45 -8.40 -47.69
N LEU A 322 0.13 -8.78 -48.83
CA LEU A 322 -0.60 -8.81 -50.09
C LEU A 322 -1.80 -9.75 -50.03
N GLY A 323 -1.64 -10.91 -49.38
CA GLY A 323 -2.75 -11.86 -49.12
C GLY A 323 -3.87 -11.28 -48.27
N PHE A 324 -3.58 -10.34 -47.37
CA PHE A 324 -4.56 -9.56 -46.59
C PHE A 324 -5.08 -8.30 -47.32
N GLY A 325 -4.64 -8.07 -48.58
CA GLY A 325 -5.04 -6.90 -49.37
C GLY A 325 -4.37 -5.57 -48.90
N ILE A 326 -3.30 -5.65 -48.11
CA ILE A 326 -2.57 -4.48 -47.63
C ILE A 326 -1.35 -4.24 -48.52
N VAL A 327 -1.41 -3.23 -49.39
CA VAL A 327 -0.29 -2.81 -50.24
C VAL A 327 0.35 -1.55 -49.66
N LEU A 328 1.56 -1.68 -49.14
CA LEU A 328 2.32 -0.57 -48.54
C LEU A 328 3.25 0.10 -49.55
N SER A 329 3.88 -0.67 -50.41
CA SER A 329 4.73 -0.24 -51.52
C SER A 329 4.88 -1.35 -52.54
N ASP A 330 5.24 -1.03 -53.80
CA ASP A 330 5.48 -2.04 -54.86
C ASP A 330 6.85 -2.73 -54.70
N ASP A 331 7.78 -2.09 -53.97
CA ASP A 331 9.10 -2.67 -53.67
C ASP A 331 9.12 -3.44 -52.35
N ARG A 332 9.47 -4.74 -52.43
CA ARG A 332 9.54 -5.65 -51.29
C ARG A 332 10.48 -5.17 -50.19
N MET A 333 11.68 -4.67 -50.61
CA MET A 333 12.68 -4.20 -49.65
C MET A 333 12.24 -2.91 -48.94
N GLU A 334 11.45 -2.07 -49.60
CA GLU A 334 10.87 -0.90 -48.95
C GLU A 334 9.82 -1.30 -47.93
N VAL A 335 8.99 -2.30 -48.21
CA VAL A 335 8.00 -2.85 -47.26
C VAL A 335 8.70 -3.40 -46.02
N VAL A 336 9.78 -4.16 -46.16
CA VAL A 336 10.55 -4.68 -45.02
C VAL A 336 11.10 -3.53 -44.15
N LYS A 337 11.68 -2.48 -44.78
CA LYS A 337 12.17 -1.30 -44.05
C LYS A 337 11.04 -0.58 -43.29
N ILE A 338 9.89 -0.40 -43.92
CA ILE A 338 8.71 0.23 -43.30
C ILE A 338 8.23 -0.58 -42.11
N LEU A 339 8.08 -1.88 -42.24
CA LEU A 339 7.64 -2.77 -41.15
C LEU A 339 8.61 -2.79 -40.00
N THR A 340 9.92 -2.89 -40.28
CA THR A 340 10.97 -2.84 -39.27
C THR A 340 10.95 -1.53 -38.50
N PHE A 341 10.76 -0.39 -39.20
CA PHE A 341 10.63 0.91 -38.59
C PHE A 341 9.38 1.01 -37.70
N TYR A 342 8.23 0.54 -38.14
CA TYR A 342 7.01 0.57 -37.34
C TYR A 342 7.10 -0.33 -36.12
N THR A 343 7.71 -1.52 -36.23
CA THR A 343 7.92 -2.41 -35.08
C THR A 343 8.84 -1.79 -34.05
N TRP A 344 9.94 -1.14 -34.49
CA TRP A 344 10.80 -0.36 -33.61
C TRP A 344 10.03 0.77 -32.92
N LEU A 345 9.16 1.45 -33.66
CA LEU A 345 8.34 2.55 -33.12
C LEU A 345 7.36 2.06 -32.06
N LEU A 346 6.76 0.87 -32.25
CA LEU A 346 5.93 0.20 -31.24
C LEU A 346 6.70 -0.06 -29.95
N GLU A 347 7.94 -0.55 -30.06
CA GLU A 347 8.82 -0.77 -28.92
C GLU A 347 9.09 0.52 -28.14
N VAL A 348 9.41 1.61 -28.84
CA VAL A 348 9.62 2.93 -28.25
C VAL A 348 8.34 3.46 -27.58
N CYS A 349 7.18 3.35 -28.24
CA CYS A 349 5.89 3.76 -27.66
C CYS A 349 5.58 2.98 -26.38
N PHE A 350 5.88 1.70 -26.37
CA PHE A 350 5.67 0.85 -25.17
C PHE A 350 6.59 1.28 -24.02
N LEU A 351 7.87 1.49 -24.28
CA LEU A 351 8.81 1.97 -23.24
C LEU A 351 8.40 3.34 -22.69
N CYS A 352 7.93 4.25 -23.54
CA CYS A 352 7.38 5.54 -23.12
C CYS A 352 6.13 5.34 -22.23
N ALA A 353 5.26 4.41 -22.58
CA ALA A 353 4.06 4.10 -21.81
C ALA A 353 4.40 3.52 -20.42
N VAL A 354 5.32 2.57 -20.34
CA VAL A 354 5.80 2.01 -19.07
C VAL A 354 6.42 3.08 -18.17
N THR A 355 7.31 3.92 -18.74
CA THR A 355 7.95 4.99 -17.97
C THR A 355 6.94 6.01 -17.45
N LEU A 356 5.98 6.42 -18.27
CA LEU A 356 4.91 7.32 -17.85
C LEU A 356 4.03 6.69 -16.77
N SER A 357 3.66 5.42 -16.92
CA SER A 357 2.87 4.67 -15.92
C SER A 357 3.61 4.57 -14.58
N CYS A 358 4.92 4.30 -14.59
CA CYS A 358 5.76 4.31 -13.39
C CYS A 358 5.75 5.69 -12.71
N LEU A 359 5.99 6.76 -13.45
CA LEU A 359 6.01 8.12 -12.92
C LEU A 359 4.66 8.52 -12.31
N VAL A 360 3.55 8.24 -13.01
CA VAL A 360 2.20 8.50 -12.51
C VAL A 360 1.94 7.72 -11.23
N SER A 361 2.26 6.41 -11.20
CA SER A 361 2.06 5.57 -10.02
C SER A 361 2.87 6.05 -8.81
N LEU A 362 4.13 6.46 -9.01
CA LEU A 362 4.98 7.04 -7.95
C LEU A 362 4.41 8.35 -7.40
N ILE A 363 3.98 9.26 -8.27
CA ILE A 363 3.34 10.52 -7.88
C ILE A 363 2.06 10.25 -7.10
N MET A 364 1.26 9.25 -7.52
CA MET A 364 0.02 8.89 -6.85
C MET A 364 0.26 8.28 -5.47
N ILE A 365 1.30 7.46 -5.27
CA ILE A 365 1.69 6.98 -3.92
C ILE A 365 2.08 8.16 -3.02
N MET A 366 2.87 9.11 -3.51
CA MET A 366 3.25 10.29 -2.73
C MET A 366 2.02 11.11 -2.32
N ARG A 367 1.09 11.31 -3.26
CA ARG A 367 -0.18 12.01 -3.01
C ARG A 367 -1.06 11.24 -2.00
N SER A 368 -1.11 9.92 -2.11
CA SER A 368 -1.81 9.05 -1.16
C SER A 368 -1.29 9.22 0.26
N MET A 369 0.02 9.30 0.46
CA MET A 369 0.62 9.54 1.79
C MET A 369 0.19 10.89 2.39
N ILE A 370 0.06 11.94 1.57
CA ILE A 370 -0.42 13.24 2.03
C ILE A 370 -1.89 13.15 2.46
N LEU A 371 -2.72 12.48 1.67
CA LEU A 371 -4.13 12.31 1.97
C LEU A 371 -4.35 11.42 3.20
N HIS A 372 -3.59 10.35 3.36
CA HIS A 372 -3.60 9.52 4.59
C HIS A 372 -3.36 10.37 5.84
N ARG A 373 -2.35 11.25 5.79
CA ARG A 373 -2.07 12.18 6.89
C ARG A 373 -3.23 13.14 7.15
N SER A 374 -3.83 13.68 6.10
CA SER A 374 -4.99 14.59 6.19
C SER A 374 -6.20 13.87 6.79
N ASN A 375 -6.51 12.67 6.30
CA ASN A 375 -7.64 11.86 6.78
C ASN A 375 -7.46 11.46 8.25
N LEU A 376 -6.25 11.04 8.65
CA LEU A 376 -5.97 10.72 10.05
C LEU A 376 -6.14 11.95 10.96
N LYS A 377 -5.63 13.11 10.53
CA LYS A 377 -5.81 14.36 11.29
C LYS A 377 -7.28 14.78 11.38
N GLY A 378 -8.07 14.57 10.33
CA GLY A 378 -9.51 14.79 10.32
C GLY A 378 -10.22 13.87 11.32
N LEU A 379 -9.91 12.57 11.29
CA LEU A 379 -10.48 11.58 12.23
C LEU A 379 -10.10 11.87 13.69
N TYR A 380 -8.87 12.34 13.96
CA TYR A 380 -8.46 12.78 15.31
C TYR A 380 -9.21 14.00 15.81
N LYS A 381 -9.80 14.79 14.92
CA LYS A 381 -10.70 15.92 15.24
C LYS A 381 -12.16 15.51 15.35
N GLY A 382 -12.49 14.27 15.01
CA GLY A 382 -13.87 13.77 15.01
C GLY A 382 -14.64 13.98 13.70
N ASP A 383 -13.96 14.42 12.64
CA ASP A 383 -14.56 14.61 11.33
C ASP A 383 -14.64 13.29 10.55
N ILE A 384 -15.67 12.50 10.86
CA ILE A 384 -15.88 11.19 10.26
C ILE A 384 -16.58 11.31 8.91
N TYR A 385 -17.53 12.25 8.82
CA TYR A 385 -18.41 12.39 7.67
C TYR A 385 -17.69 12.84 6.39
N SER A 386 -16.67 13.68 6.52
CA SER A 386 -15.88 14.13 5.37
C SER A 386 -15.04 13.02 4.74
N ILE A 387 -14.69 11.98 5.55
CA ILE A 387 -13.84 10.88 5.10
C ILE A 387 -14.69 9.73 4.59
N TYR A 388 -15.81 9.40 5.23
CA TYR A 388 -16.67 8.31 4.82
C TYR A 388 -18.14 8.58 5.13
N ASN A 389 -18.92 8.81 4.09
CA ASN A 389 -20.30 9.29 4.20
C ASN A 389 -21.27 8.32 4.89
N SER A 390 -21.07 7.00 4.71
CA SER A 390 -22.02 5.99 5.19
C SER A 390 -21.86 5.61 6.66
N GLN A 391 -20.88 6.18 7.40
CA GLN A 391 -20.58 5.71 8.75
C GLN A 391 -20.44 6.83 9.78
N LYS A 392 -21.17 6.67 10.89
CA LYS A 392 -21.29 7.67 11.96
C LYS A 392 -20.35 7.44 13.16
N THR A 393 -19.67 6.29 13.24
CA THR A 393 -18.90 5.88 14.44
C THR A 393 -17.50 5.39 14.15
N ILE A 394 -16.55 5.64 15.06
CA ILE A 394 -15.14 5.21 14.98
C ILE A 394 -14.93 3.99 15.91
N HIS A 395 -15.73 2.94 15.78
CA HIS A 395 -15.51 1.72 16.57
C HIS A 395 -14.89 0.61 15.71
N PRO A 396 -13.98 -0.20 16.29
CA PRO A 396 -13.46 -1.37 15.60
C PRO A 396 -14.58 -2.38 15.37
N SER A 397 -14.72 -2.84 14.15
CA SER A 397 -15.70 -3.87 13.76
C SER A 397 -14.98 -5.13 13.27
N LYS A 398 -15.66 -6.29 13.31
CA LYS A 398 -15.11 -7.54 12.74
C LYS A 398 -14.63 -7.36 11.30
N PRO A 399 -15.46 -6.82 10.36
CA PRO A 399 -15.00 -6.55 9.00
C PRO A 399 -13.85 -5.53 8.94
N GLY A 400 -13.84 -4.52 9.84
CA GLY A 400 -12.76 -3.54 9.91
C GLY A 400 -11.41 -4.16 10.25
N ILE A 401 -11.36 -5.14 11.15
CA ILE A 401 -10.14 -5.87 11.51
C ILE A 401 -9.63 -6.69 10.31
N VAL A 402 -10.51 -7.37 9.58
CA VAL A 402 -10.15 -8.10 8.36
C VAL A 402 -9.56 -7.14 7.31
N CYS A 403 -10.20 -5.99 7.10
CA CYS A 403 -9.69 -4.96 6.21
C CYS A 403 -8.32 -4.44 6.66
N TRP A 404 -8.12 -4.22 7.96
CA TRP A 404 -6.83 -3.76 8.49
C TRP A 404 -5.73 -4.81 8.32
N MET A 405 -6.02 -6.10 8.54
CA MET A 405 -5.06 -7.18 8.31
C MET A 405 -4.60 -7.24 6.85
N GLY A 406 -5.54 -7.21 5.91
CA GLY A 406 -5.29 -7.36 4.48
C GLY A 406 -4.82 -6.11 3.75
N LEU A 407 -4.83 -4.92 4.37
CA LEU A 407 -4.60 -3.62 3.72
C LEU A 407 -3.34 -3.58 2.85
N THR A 408 -2.21 -4.09 3.35
CA THR A 408 -0.92 -4.06 2.66
C THR A 408 -0.94 -4.88 1.37
N GLY A 409 -1.44 -6.11 1.43
CA GLY A 409 -1.54 -6.98 0.26
C GLY A 409 -2.55 -6.47 -0.75
N TYR A 410 -3.69 -5.96 -0.26
CA TYR A 410 -4.74 -5.41 -1.10
C TYR A 410 -4.28 -4.16 -1.87
N GLN A 411 -3.58 -3.24 -1.19
CA GLN A 411 -2.99 -2.06 -1.82
C GLN A 411 -1.94 -2.44 -2.87
N ALA A 412 -1.07 -3.39 -2.56
CA ALA A 412 -0.07 -3.86 -3.52
C ALA A 412 -0.72 -4.44 -4.78
N ALA A 413 -1.75 -5.28 -4.64
CA ALA A 413 -2.47 -5.88 -5.76
C ALA A 413 -3.16 -4.82 -6.64
N ILE A 414 -3.82 -3.82 -6.03
CA ILE A 414 -4.47 -2.73 -6.76
C ILE A 414 -3.44 -1.87 -7.50
N VAL A 415 -2.30 -1.59 -6.89
CA VAL A 415 -1.22 -0.84 -7.54
C VAL A 415 -0.65 -1.63 -8.73
N CYS A 416 -0.41 -2.94 -8.58
CA CYS A 416 0.04 -3.80 -9.68
C CYS A 416 -0.94 -3.78 -10.86
N LEU A 417 -2.21 -4.07 -10.60
CA LEU A 417 -3.24 -4.07 -11.63
C LEU A 417 -3.44 -2.69 -12.25
N GLY A 418 -3.46 -1.65 -11.41
CA GLY A 418 -3.59 -0.27 -11.85
C GLY A 418 -2.47 0.13 -12.81
N MET A 419 -1.23 -0.24 -12.50
CA MET A 419 -0.09 0.05 -13.36
C MET A 419 -0.13 -0.69 -14.70
N VAL A 420 -0.54 -1.96 -14.71
CA VAL A 420 -0.70 -2.73 -15.96
C VAL A 420 -1.74 -2.06 -16.85
N ILE A 421 -2.92 -1.73 -16.32
CA ILE A 421 -4.00 -1.08 -17.08
C ILE A 421 -3.54 0.33 -17.56
N GLN A 422 -2.88 1.11 -16.70
CA GLN A 422 -2.32 2.40 -17.08
C GLN A 422 -1.33 2.28 -18.23
N THR A 423 -0.44 1.28 -18.19
CA THR A 423 0.53 1.05 -19.26
C THR A 423 -0.16 0.72 -20.58
N VAL A 424 -1.17 -0.15 -20.59
CA VAL A 424 -1.93 -0.48 -21.80
C VAL A 424 -2.63 0.75 -22.37
N VAL A 425 -3.30 1.54 -21.52
CA VAL A 425 -4.00 2.74 -21.98
C VAL A 425 -3.02 3.80 -22.50
N PHE A 426 -1.93 4.05 -21.80
CA PHE A 426 -0.91 5.01 -22.26
C PHE A 426 -0.23 4.53 -23.54
N PHE A 427 0.00 3.23 -23.69
CA PHE A 427 0.52 2.68 -24.92
C PHE A 427 -0.42 2.94 -26.10
N ILE A 428 -1.72 2.68 -25.94
CA ILE A 428 -2.72 3.01 -26.96
C ILE A 428 -2.73 4.52 -27.25
N CYS A 429 -2.67 5.37 -26.24
CA CYS A 429 -2.60 6.83 -26.41
C CYS A 429 -1.34 7.25 -27.19
N PHE A 430 -0.18 6.67 -26.88
CA PHE A 430 1.06 6.94 -27.62
C PHE A 430 0.98 6.45 -29.07
N LEU A 431 0.37 5.30 -29.31
CA LEU A 431 0.12 4.81 -30.67
C LEU A 431 -0.73 5.81 -31.46
N PHE A 432 -1.86 6.24 -30.92
CA PHE A 432 -2.68 7.26 -31.57
C PHE A 432 -1.91 8.55 -31.82
N LEU A 433 -1.17 9.04 -30.82
CA LEU A 433 -0.37 10.26 -30.96
C LEU A 433 0.66 10.12 -32.08
N VAL A 434 1.38 9.02 -32.13
CA VAL A 434 2.44 8.80 -33.11
C VAL A 434 1.87 8.58 -34.52
N PHE A 435 0.91 7.67 -34.67
CA PHE A 435 0.38 7.29 -35.98
C PHE A 435 -0.56 8.33 -36.59
N LEU A 436 -1.32 9.08 -35.77
CA LEU A 436 -2.29 10.07 -36.25
C LEU A 436 -1.79 11.50 -36.27
N ILE A 437 -0.72 11.81 -35.52
CA ILE A 437 -0.21 13.18 -35.41
C ILE A 437 1.26 13.27 -35.85
N ILE A 438 2.17 12.49 -35.23
CA ILE A 438 3.61 12.64 -35.46
C ILE A 438 3.99 12.19 -36.86
N ILE A 439 3.57 11.01 -37.32
CA ILE A 439 3.88 10.48 -38.65
C ILE A 439 3.31 11.39 -39.75
N PRO A 440 2.04 11.83 -39.75
CA PRO A 440 1.52 12.74 -40.74
C PRO A 440 2.28 14.09 -40.79
N VAL A 441 2.59 14.66 -39.65
CA VAL A 441 3.25 15.98 -39.56
C VAL A 441 4.70 15.92 -40.09
N PHE A 442 5.47 14.90 -39.71
CA PHE A 442 6.90 14.82 -40.04
C PHE A 442 7.20 14.06 -41.33
N TYR A 443 6.39 13.08 -41.67
CA TYR A 443 6.63 12.19 -42.81
C TYR A 443 5.59 12.33 -43.94
N GLY A 444 4.52 13.12 -43.74
CA GLY A 444 3.47 13.32 -44.74
C GLY A 444 2.68 12.07 -45.12
N ARG A 445 2.74 11.00 -44.28
CA ARG A 445 2.01 9.75 -44.50
C ARG A 445 0.80 9.67 -43.52
N ASN A 446 -0.25 8.92 -43.84
CA ASN A 446 -1.46 8.77 -43.01
C ASN A 446 -2.22 10.07 -42.71
N ILE A 447 -2.36 10.93 -43.70
CA ILE A 447 -2.96 12.27 -43.59
C ILE A 447 -4.49 12.23 -43.33
N ILE A 448 -5.09 11.05 -43.18
CA ILE A 448 -6.53 10.83 -43.07
C ILE A 448 -7.18 11.74 -42.01
N VAL A 449 -6.57 11.88 -40.85
CA VAL A 449 -7.13 12.72 -39.76
C VAL A 449 -7.10 14.18 -40.11
N PHE A 450 -6.05 14.65 -40.77
CA PHE A 450 -5.91 16.04 -41.23
C PHE A 450 -6.84 16.34 -42.42
N GLU A 451 -7.11 15.35 -43.26
CA GLU A 451 -8.07 15.48 -44.36
C GLU A 451 -9.51 15.57 -43.80
N ILE A 452 -9.88 14.70 -42.83
CA ILE A 452 -11.19 14.77 -42.14
C ILE A 452 -11.32 16.11 -41.41
N ALA A 453 -10.29 16.53 -40.65
CA ALA A 453 -10.28 17.80 -39.95
C ALA A 453 -10.38 19.00 -40.92
N GLY A 454 -9.69 18.93 -42.09
CA GLY A 454 -9.75 19.91 -43.16
C GLY A 454 -11.12 19.98 -43.83
N LYS A 455 -11.86 18.89 -43.92
CA LYS A 455 -13.25 18.89 -44.42
C LYS A 455 -14.27 19.37 -43.35
N ALA A 456 -13.96 19.13 -42.06
CA ALA A 456 -14.86 19.46 -40.96
C ALA A 456 -14.63 20.88 -40.36
N TRP A 457 -13.57 21.62 -40.78
CA TRP A 457 -13.24 22.92 -40.18
C TRP A 457 -14.39 23.95 -40.20
N PRO A 458 -15.26 24.07 -41.25
CA PRO A 458 -16.36 25.02 -41.16
C PRO A 458 -17.33 24.73 -40.04
N GLY A 459 -17.58 23.44 -39.74
CA GLY A 459 -18.40 23.02 -38.61
C GLY A 459 -17.81 23.42 -37.29
N TRP A 460 -16.50 23.17 -37.07
CA TRP A 460 -15.81 23.57 -35.82
C TRP A 460 -15.80 25.09 -35.62
N VAL A 461 -15.51 25.87 -36.67
CA VAL A 461 -15.54 27.35 -36.61
C VAL A 461 -16.95 27.84 -36.24
N THR A 462 -17.99 27.26 -36.86
CA THR A 462 -19.38 27.63 -36.52
C THR A 462 -19.72 27.36 -35.09
N LEU A 463 -19.35 26.19 -34.55
CA LEU A 463 -19.61 25.86 -33.13
C LEU A 463 -18.86 26.81 -32.16
N ILE A 464 -17.62 27.16 -32.46
CA ILE A 464 -16.81 28.11 -31.66
C ILE A 464 -17.44 29.52 -31.75
N LEU A 465 -17.80 29.96 -32.96
CA LEU A 465 -18.38 31.28 -33.16
C LEU A 465 -19.71 31.46 -32.43
N VAL A 466 -20.59 30.45 -32.53
CA VAL A 466 -21.89 30.46 -31.83
C VAL A 466 -21.69 30.42 -30.32
N THR A 467 -20.77 29.62 -29.80
CA THR A 467 -20.45 29.60 -28.36
C THR A 467 -19.91 30.94 -27.90
N ALA A 468 -19.01 31.56 -28.66
CA ALA A 468 -18.49 32.89 -28.37
C ALA A 468 -19.61 33.97 -28.39
N LEU A 469 -20.48 33.91 -29.41
CA LEU A 469 -21.64 34.81 -29.50
C LEU A 469 -22.56 34.67 -28.29
N GLN A 470 -22.84 33.46 -27.81
CA GLN A 470 -23.63 33.21 -26.60
C GLN A 470 -23.00 33.86 -25.36
N HIS A 471 -21.68 33.74 -25.19
CA HIS A 471 -20.97 34.35 -24.06
C HIS A 471 -20.97 35.88 -24.13
N VAL A 472 -20.81 36.44 -25.31
CA VAL A 472 -20.86 37.89 -25.53
C VAL A 472 -22.27 38.45 -25.26
N THR A 473 -23.31 37.82 -25.82
CA THR A 473 -24.71 38.24 -25.60
C THR A 473 -25.12 38.06 -24.15
N ALA A 474 -24.70 36.96 -23.47
CA ALA A 474 -24.95 36.77 -22.05
C ALA A 474 -24.36 37.93 -21.21
N LYS A 475 -23.14 38.35 -21.52
CA LYS A 475 -22.45 39.40 -20.77
C LYS A 475 -23.00 40.78 -21.01
N PHE A 476 -23.38 41.13 -22.24
CA PHE A 476 -23.74 42.50 -22.62
C PHE A 476 -25.25 42.74 -22.76
N ALA A 477 -26.03 41.71 -23.17
CA ALA A 477 -27.46 41.87 -23.42
C ALA A 477 -28.31 41.34 -22.25
N PHE A 478 -27.89 40.29 -21.55
CA PHE A 478 -28.74 39.62 -20.56
C PHE A 478 -28.36 39.89 -19.11
N ILE A 479 -27.08 40.21 -18.82
CA ILE A 479 -26.62 40.50 -17.46
C ILE A 479 -26.53 42.02 -17.26
N LYS A 480 -27.41 42.57 -16.38
CA LYS A 480 -27.32 43.94 -15.92
C LYS A 480 -26.71 43.95 -14.51
N LYS A 481 -25.69 44.78 -14.32
CA LYS A 481 -25.05 44.99 -13.01
C LYS A 481 -25.59 46.29 -12.42
N GLU A 482 -26.39 46.23 -11.37
CA GLU A 482 -26.84 47.37 -10.61
C GLU A 482 -26.46 47.21 -9.12
N ALA A 483 -25.80 48.22 -8.57
CA ALA A 483 -25.47 48.33 -7.15
C ALA A 483 -24.87 47.08 -6.48
N GLY A 484 -24.01 46.35 -7.22
CA GLY A 484 -23.35 45.14 -6.70
C GLY A 484 -24.12 43.82 -6.86
N THR A 485 -25.38 43.89 -7.34
CA THR A 485 -26.17 42.70 -7.74
C THR A 485 -26.14 42.48 -9.24
N THR A 486 -26.36 41.24 -9.65
CA THR A 486 -26.45 40.85 -11.07
C THR A 486 -27.87 40.36 -11.35
N ASP A 487 -28.60 41.13 -12.17
CA ASP A 487 -29.97 40.81 -12.56
C ASP A 487 -30.07 40.43 -14.04
N LEU A 488 -31.09 39.64 -14.36
CA LEU A 488 -31.38 39.17 -15.70
C LEU A 488 -32.29 40.19 -16.42
N ASN A 489 -31.79 40.69 -17.54
CA ASN A 489 -32.51 41.62 -18.43
C ASN A 489 -32.94 40.94 -19.73
N ASN A 490 -33.89 41.50 -20.46
CA ASN A 490 -34.31 41.06 -21.80
C ASN A 490 -34.74 39.61 -21.88
N ARG A 491 -35.60 39.11 -20.97
CA ARG A 491 -36.03 37.71 -20.85
C ARG A 491 -36.68 37.16 -22.13
N GLU A 492 -37.43 37.98 -22.86
CA GLU A 492 -38.07 37.56 -24.12
C GLU A 492 -37.05 37.29 -25.21
N SER A 493 -36.07 38.17 -25.38
CA SER A 493 -34.97 37.99 -26.33
C SER A 493 -34.11 36.79 -25.95
N LEU A 494 -33.91 36.51 -24.66
CA LEU A 494 -33.20 35.32 -24.19
C LEU A 494 -33.93 34.02 -24.60
N PHE A 495 -35.28 34.00 -24.45
CA PHE A 495 -36.08 32.85 -24.86
C PHE A 495 -36.02 32.62 -26.39
N LEU A 496 -36.13 33.68 -27.18
CA LEU A 496 -36.00 33.62 -28.65
C LEU A 496 -34.65 33.08 -29.06
N LEU A 497 -33.57 33.60 -28.45
CA LEU A 497 -32.18 33.13 -28.75
C LEU A 497 -31.98 31.66 -28.35
N THR A 498 -32.52 31.25 -27.21
CA THR A 498 -32.50 29.86 -26.74
C THR A 498 -33.17 28.93 -27.74
N TYR A 499 -34.31 29.33 -28.29
CA TYR A 499 -35.00 28.53 -29.32
C TYR A 499 -34.21 28.46 -30.64
N LEU A 500 -33.74 29.60 -31.13
CA LEU A 500 -32.95 29.65 -32.40
C LEU A 500 -31.66 28.81 -32.35
N LEU A 501 -30.99 28.81 -31.21
CA LEU A 501 -29.72 28.11 -31.03
C LEU A 501 -29.86 26.66 -30.53
N PHE A 502 -31.11 26.18 -30.34
CA PHE A 502 -31.38 24.87 -29.75
C PHE A 502 -30.62 23.73 -30.47
N LEU A 503 -30.73 23.64 -31.81
CA LEU A 503 -30.05 22.57 -32.58
C LEU A 503 -28.54 22.66 -32.51
N ILE A 504 -27.98 23.89 -32.59
CA ILE A 504 -26.54 24.08 -32.51
C ILE A 504 -26.04 23.72 -31.10
N ASN A 505 -26.79 24.11 -30.06
CA ASN A 505 -26.47 23.75 -28.69
C ASN A 505 -26.56 22.23 -28.44
N THR A 506 -27.38 21.50 -29.18
CA THR A 506 -27.40 20.02 -29.13
C THR A 506 -26.10 19.44 -29.64
N LEU A 507 -25.56 19.98 -30.75
CA LEU A 507 -24.23 19.56 -31.26
C LEU A 507 -23.10 19.92 -30.30
N VAL A 508 -23.12 21.13 -29.75
CA VAL A 508 -22.17 21.54 -28.68
C VAL A 508 -22.27 20.60 -27.49
N GLY A 509 -23.51 20.25 -27.07
CA GLY A 509 -23.77 19.30 -26.00
C GLY A 509 -23.18 17.91 -26.24
N LEU A 510 -23.23 17.42 -27.50
CA LEU A 510 -22.59 16.17 -27.90
C LEU A 510 -21.08 16.21 -27.70
N VAL A 511 -20.42 17.27 -28.17
CA VAL A 511 -18.97 17.49 -27.97
C VAL A 511 -18.62 17.53 -26.49
N VAL A 512 -19.38 18.26 -25.69
CA VAL A 512 -19.18 18.36 -24.25
C VAL A 512 -19.39 17.00 -23.57
N ALA A 513 -20.36 16.19 -24.01
CA ALA A 513 -20.60 14.84 -23.47
C ALA A 513 -19.42 13.91 -23.76
N ILE A 514 -18.88 13.91 -24.98
CA ILE A 514 -17.69 13.14 -25.36
C ILE A 514 -16.49 13.58 -24.49
N TRP A 515 -16.27 14.89 -24.37
CA TRP A 515 -15.20 15.45 -23.55
C TRP A 515 -15.31 15.04 -22.07
N ARG A 516 -16.55 15.05 -21.54
CA ARG A 516 -16.83 14.56 -20.18
C ARG A 516 -16.44 13.10 -20.01
N MET A 517 -16.79 12.23 -20.97
CA MET A 517 -16.40 10.82 -20.92
C MET A 517 -14.88 10.64 -20.92
N VAL A 518 -14.19 11.37 -21.80
CA VAL A 518 -12.71 11.33 -21.88
C VAL A 518 -12.06 11.76 -20.57
N ILE A 519 -12.46 12.90 -20.02
CA ILE A 519 -11.91 13.40 -18.74
C ILE A 519 -12.19 12.40 -17.61
N THR A 520 -13.41 11.85 -17.53
CA THR A 520 -13.77 10.88 -16.48
C THR A 520 -12.95 9.60 -16.62
N ALA A 521 -12.76 9.11 -17.83
CA ALA A 521 -11.94 7.93 -18.10
C ALA A 521 -10.47 8.16 -17.70
N LEU A 522 -9.88 9.27 -18.15
CA LEU A 522 -8.50 9.63 -17.80
C LEU A 522 -8.31 9.82 -16.30
N TYR A 523 -9.25 10.48 -15.61
CA TYR A 523 -9.21 10.64 -14.17
C TYR A 523 -9.21 9.28 -13.47
N ASN A 524 -10.13 8.38 -13.83
CA ASN A 524 -10.21 7.05 -13.24
C ASN A 524 -8.96 6.21 -13.51
N ILE A 525 -8.41 6.26 -14.72
CA ILE A 525 -7.19 5.53 -15.12
C ILE A 525 -6.00 6.00 -14.27
N VAL A 526 -5.80 7.32 -14.16
CA VAL A 526 -4.69 7.89 -13.38
C VAL A 526 -4.80 7.52 -11.89
N HIS A 527 -6.02 7.42 -11.35
CA HIS A 527 -6.26 7.16 -9.93
C HIS A 527 -6.54 5.69 -9.61
N LEU A 528 -6.50 4.78 -10.60
CA LEU A 528 -6.87 3.37 -10.43
C LEU A 528 -6.04 2.64 -9.37
N GLY A 529 -4.75 2.97 -9.26
CA GLY A 529 -3.85 2.40 -8.24
C GLY A 529 -4.04 2.94 -6.82
N ARG A 530 -4.99 3.86 -6.58
CA ARG A 530 -5.24 4.48 -5.27
C ARG A 530 -6.42 3.84 -4.56
N ILE A 531 -6.27 3.60 -3.27
CA ILE A 531 -7.34 3.10 -2.40
C ILE A 531 -7.89 4.16 -1.44
N ASP A 532 -7.21 5.29 -1.32
CA ASP A 532 -7.50 6.39 -0.39
C ASP A 532 -8.56 7.37 -0.89
N ILE A 533 -8.99 7.22 -2.13
CA ILE A 533 -10.09 7.95 -2.75
C ILE A 533 -11.07 6.97 -3.40
N SER A 534 -12.36 7.32 -3.40
CA SER A 534 -13.36 6.59 -4.18
C SER A 534 -13.31 7.04 -5.63
N LEU A 535 -13.32 6.08 -6.56
CA LEU A 535 -13.48 6.34 -8.00
C LEU A 535 -14.94 6.61 -8.38
N LEU A 536 -15.87 6.30 -7.46
CA LEU A 536 -17.30 6.52 -7.63
C LEU A 536 -17.72 7.84 -6.97
N HIS A 537 -18.89 8.32 -7.37
CA HIS A 537 -19.49 9.51 -6.75
C HIS A 537 -19.72 9.27 -5.25
N ARG A 538 -19.69 10.36 -4.45
CA ARG A 538 -19.81 10.31 -2.98
C ARG A 538 -21.03 9.54 -2.46
N THR A 539 -22.15 9.59 -3.16
CA THR A 539 -23.35 8.81 -2.81
C THR A 539 -23.18 7.31 -3.03
N ALA A 540 -22.32 6.93 -3.96
CA ALA A 540 -22.05 5.55 -4.35
C ALA A 540 -20.71 5.01 -3.78
N GLU A 541 -20.00 5.76 -2.93
CA GLU A 541 -18.70 5.37 -2.39
C GLU A 541 -18.73 4.06 -1.57
N SER A 542 -19.89 3.68 -1.03
CA SER A 542 -20.09 2.42 -0.32
C SER A 542 -19.97 1.18 -1.23
N TYR A 543 -20.17 1.35 -2.52
CA TYR A 543 -20.03 0.29 -3.53
C TYR A 543 -18.60 0.14 -4.04
N ASP A 544 -17.71 1.10 -3.75
CA ASP A 544 -16.28 0.97 -4.06
C ASP A 544 -15.59 0.07 -3.02
N PRO A 545 -15.22 -1.17 -3.38
CA PRO A 545 -14.63 -2.10 -2.43
C PRO A 545 -13.26 -1.64 -1.93
N ALA A 546 -12.46 -0.98 -2.78
CA ALA A 546 -11.12 -0.51 -2.44
C ALA A 546 -11.17 0.60 -1.40
N TYR A 547 -12.00 1.61 -1.64
CA TYR A 547 -12.19 2.73 -0.72
C TYR A 547 -12.81 2.28 0.61
N ARG A 548 -13.82 1.39 0.56
CA ARG A 548 -14.43 0.81 1.76
C ARG A 548 -13.39 0.06 2.61
N TYR A 549 -12.51 -0.70 1.97
CA TYR A 549 -11.44 -1.44 2.64
C TYR A 549 -10.50 -0.50 3.39
N TYR A 550 -10.08 0.56 2.74
CA TYR A 550 -9.25 1.61 3.31
C TYR A 550 -9.93 2.33 4.47
N ALA A 551 -11.16 2.80 4.30
CA ALA A 551 -11.90 3.53 5.32
C ALA A 551 -12.14 2.71 6.59
N GLN A 552 -12.46 1.41 6.45
CA GLN A 552 -12.59 0.49 7.58
C GLN A 552 -11.25 0.27 8.31
N SER A 553 -10.15 0.17 7.55
CA SER A 553 -8.81 0.04 8.13
C SER A 553 -8.40 1.27 8.93
N LEU A 554 -8.68 2.47 8.44
CA LEU A 554 -8.41 3.72 9.16
C LEU A 554 -9.16 3.82 10.49
N LYS A 555 -10.39 3.32 10.56
CA LYS A 555 -11.16 3.31 11.81
C LYS A 555 -10.51 2.46 12.88
N VAL A 556 -10.03 1.27 12.50
CA VAL A 556 -9.28 0.41 13.43
C VAL A 556 -8.03 1.12 13.92
N GLU A 557 -7.29 1.75 13.00
CA GLU A 557 -6.06 2.48 13.35
C GLU A 557 -6.34 3.62 14.32
N VAL A 558 -7.33 4.46 14.02
CA VAL A 558 -7.69 5.61 14.86
C VAL A 558 -8.25 5.18 16.21
N SER A 559 -9.09 4.15 16.26
CA SER A 559 -9.65 3.65 17.52
C SER A 559 -8.61 3.18 18.51
N GLN A 560 -7.45 2.71 18.03
CA GLN A 560 -6.37 2.19 18.86
C GLN A 560 -5.26 3.22 19.15
N SER A 561 -5.04 4.18 18.25
CA SER A 561 -3.91 5.10 18.30
C SER A 561 -4.28 6.58 18.39
N HIS A 562 -5.48 6.90 18.89
CA HIS A 562 -5.96 8.29 18.98
C HIS A 562 -5.07 9.12 19.94
N PRO A 563 -4.27 10.07 19.43
CA PRO A 563 -3.23 10.71 20.22
C PRO A 563 -3.78 11.57 21.36
N VAL A 564 -4.89 12.25 21.14
CA VAL A 564 -5.52 13.11 22.16
C VAL A 564 -6.04 12.26 23.32
N MET A 565 -6.69 11.14 23.02
CA MET A 565 -7.21 10.23 24.05
C MET A 565 -6.08 9.56 24.85
N LYS A 566 -5.02 9.13 24.17
CA LYS A 566 -3.85 8.53 24.84
C LYS A 566 -3.14 9.56 25.73
N ALA A 567 -2.93 10.79 25.25
CA ALA A 567 -2.33 11.86 26.06
C ALA A 567 -3.19 12.23 27.28
N PHE A 568 -4.50 12.31 27.10
CA PHE A 568 -5.43 12.61 28.20
C PHE A 568 -5.41 11.51 29.28
N CYS A 569 -5.48 10.25 28.86
CA CYS A 569 -5.38 9.12 29.79
C CYS A 569 -4.02 9.08 30.51
N GLY A 570 -2.91 9.38 29.80
CA GLY A 570 -1.58 9.50 30.38
C GLY A 570 -1.52 10.56 31.46
N LEU A 571 -1.98 11.76 31.17
CA LEU A 571 -2.02 12.86 32.14
C LEU A 571 -2.87 12.52 33.38
N LEU A 572 -4.01 11.87 33.22
CA LEU A 572 -4.83 11.45 34.35
C LEU A 572 -4.14 10.38 35.20
N LEU A 573 -3.44 9.44 34.56
CA LEU A 573 -2.66 8.43 35.25
C LEU A 573 -1.51 9.07 36.04
N ASP A 574 -0.75 9.99 35.45
CA ASP A 574 0.35 10.71 36.10
C ASP A 574 -0.15 11.48 37.34
N ILE A 575 -1.25 12.20 37.23
CA ILE A 575 -1.87 12.89 38.37
C ILE A 575 -2.29 11.91 39.49
N MET A 576 -2.78 10.73 39.14
CA MET A 576 -3.16 9.70 40.11
C MET A 576 -1.94 9.13 40.86
N ILE A 577 -0.82 8.96 40.14
CA ILE A 577 0.42 8.42 40.72
C ILE A 577 1.08 9.44 41.63
N GLU A 578 1.24 10.67 41.16
CA GLU A 578 1.78 11.76 41.99
C GLU A 578 0.95 11.94 43.24
N GLY A 579 -0.38 11.93 43.13
CA GLY A 579 -1.29 11.96 44.27
C GLY A 579 -1.15 10.74 45.20
N GLY A 580 -0.80 9.57 44.65
CA GLY A 580 -0.50 8.35 45.45
C GLY A 580 0.84 8.43 46.15
N ARG A 581 1.91 8.88 45.49
CA ARG A 581 3.26 9.06 46.06
C ARG A 581 3.29 10.13 47.16
N VAL A 582 2.56 11.22 47.00
CA VAL A 582 2.42 12.25 48.04
C VAL A 582 1.67 11.68 49.24
N GLY A 583 0.61 10.89 49.03
CA GLY A 583 -0.12 10.21 50.11
C GLY A 583 0.70 9.16 50.85
N GLN A 584 1.64 8.49 50.16
CA GLN A 584 2.54 7.51 50.75
C GLN A 584 3.68 8.19 51.55
N LYS A 585 4.30 9.24 50.99
CA LYS A 585 5.28 10.07 51.72
C LYS A 585 4.69 10.74 52.96
N ILE A 586 3.40 11.10 52.90
CA ILE A 586 2.70 11.65 54.08
C ILE A 586 2.44 10.55 55.13
N ARG A 587 2.15 9.30 54.76
CA ARG A 587 2.03 8.18 55.66
C ARG A 587 3.35 7.77 56.29
N ASP A 588 4.39 7.72 55.50
CA ASP A 588 5.76 7.42 55.97
C ASP A 588 6.30 8.53 56.87
N ALA A 589 5.82 9.78 56.72
CA ALA A 589 6.13 10.90 57.60
C ALA A 589 5.19 10.99 58.83
N GLU A 590 3.96 10.40 58.76
CA GLU A 590 3.01 10.34 59.86
C GLU A 590 3.32 9.24 60.89
N GLU A 591 4.14 8.24 60.56
CA GLU A 591 4.67 7.31 61.59
C GLU A 591 5.72 7.99 62.51
N GLY A 592 6.11 9.24 62.22
CA GLY A 592 7.09 9.99 63.00
C GLY A 592 6.63 11.27 63.72
N ILE A 593 5.51 11.91 63.36
CA ILE A 593 5.06 13.19 63.98
C ILE A 593 3.53 13.36 63.80
N GLN A 594 2.84 13.62 64.92
CA GLN A 594 1.45 14.01 65.03
C GLN A 594 1.05 15.25 64.20
N GLU A 595 -0.18 15.15 63.70
CA GLU A 595 -1.04 16.26 63.27
C GLU A 595 -0.66 17.06 62.02
N ASN A 596 -1.18 16.66 60.86
CA ASN A 596 -1.87 17.62 59.99
C ASN A 596 -2.80 16.87 59.02
N ARG A 597 -4.10 17.06 59.20
CA ARG A 597 -5.17 16.46 58.38
C ARG A 597 -4.96 16.80 56.89
N PRO A 598 -4.93 15.83 55.96
CA PRO A 598 -4.86 16.13 54.52
C PRO A 598 -6.09 16.93 54.13
N SER A 599 -5.86 18.08 53.50
CA SER A 599 -6.95 18.99 53.15
C SER A 599 -7.99 18.29 52.27
N LYS A 600 -9.26 18.48 52.62
CA LYS A 600 -10.44 17.91 51.85
C LYS A 600 -10.35 18.19 50.34
N ALA A 601 -9.58 19.18 49.92
CA ALA A 601 -9.37 19.58 48.53
C ALA A 601 -8.57 18.54 47.71
N THR A 602 -7.51 17.93 48.28
CA THR A 602 -6.70 16.90 47.62
C THR A 602 -7.47 15.61 47.43
N SER A 603 -8.32 15.22 48.36
CA SER A 603 -9.18 14.04 48.26
C SER A 603 -10.23 14.23 47.16
N ARG A 604 -10.89 15.36 47.09
CA ARG A 604 -11.91 15.67 46.06
C ARG A 604 -11.29 15.69 44.66
N ARG A 605 -10.08 16.26 44.49
CA ARG A 605 -9.36 16.27 43.20
C ARG A 605 -9.03 14.83 42.74
N ARG A 606 -8.55 13.97 43.67
CA ARG A 606 -8.26 12.57 43.37
C ARG A 606 -9.51 11.77 42.96
N ILE A 607 -10.62 11.95 43.66
CA ILE A 607 -11.91 11.33 43.32
C ILE A 607 -12.35 11.78 41.92
N ARG A 608 -12.30 13.07 41.65
CA ARG A 608 -12.67 13.62 40.33
C ARG A 608 -11.83 13.05 39.19
N CYS A 609 -10.49 12.95 39.38
CA CYS A 609 -9.60 12.35 38.38
C CYS A 609 -9.88 10.84 38.17
N ARG A 610 -10.21 10.11 39.25
CA ARG A 610 -10.62 8.69 39.13
C ARG A 610 -11.90 8.52 38.33
N TRP A 611 -12.88 9.36 38.57
CA TRP A 611 -14.14 9.35 37.81
C TRP A 611 -13.93 9.72 36.35
N GLN A 612 -13.14 10.72 36.05
CA GLN A 612 -12.80 11.12 34.69
C GLN A 612 -12.05 10.01 33.95
N LEU A 613 -11.09 9.36 34.61
CA LEU A 613 -10.36 8.23 34.04
C LEU A 613 -11.31 7.04 33.79
N LEU A 614 -12.16 6.70 34.76
CA LEU A 614 -13.14 5.63 34.61
C LEU A 614 -14.07 5.88 33.44
N TYR A 615 -14.63 7.08 33.34
CA TYR A 615 -15.50 7.50 32.26
C TYR A 615 -14.79 7.38 30.90
N THR A 616 -13.52 7.84 30.82
CA THR A 616 -12.73 7.74 29.58
C THR A 616 -12.46 6.29 29.19
N LEU A 617 -12.15 5.41 30.15
CA LEU A 617 -11.86 4.00 29.89
C LEU A 617 -13.13 3.20 29.54
N VAL A 618 -14.27 3.53 30.09
CA VAL A 618 -15.55 2.91 29.75
C VAL A 618 -15.94 3.24 28.30
N ASN A 619 -15.79 4.50 27.92
CA ASN A 619 -16.09 4.95 26.55
C ASN A 619 -15.02 4.54 25.52
N ASN A 620 -13.82 4.18 25.97
CA ASN A 620 -12.70 3.76 25.11
C ASN A 620 -12.04 2.50 25.65
N PRO A 621 -12.66 1.31 25.49
CA PRO A 621 -12.16 0.05 26.06
C PRO A 621 -10.75 -0.34 25.59
N SER A 622 -10.32 0.14 24.41
CA SER A 622 -8.99 -0.09 23.86
C SER A 622 -7.85 0.46 24.72
N LEU A 623 -8.12 1.47 25.57
CA LEU A 623 -7.15 2.06 26.48
C LEU A 623 -6.92 1.24 27.77
N LEU A 624 -7.74 0.22 28.01
CA LEU A 624 -7.58 -0.68 29.16
C LEU A 624 -6.25 -1.46 29.16
N GLY A 625 -5.68 -1.71 27.98
CA GLY A 625 -4.40 -2.39 27.81
C GLY A 625 -3.24 -1.59 28.39
N SER A 626 -3.18 -0.30 28.15
CA SER A 626 -2.16 0.61 28.66
C SER A 626 -2.19 0.74 30.20
N ARG A 627 -3.39 0.68 30.81
CA ARG A 627 -3.54 0.71 32.27
C ARG A 627 -3.04 -0.58 32.94
N LYS A 628 -3.30 -1.75 32.33
CA LYS A 628 -2.82 -3.04 32.87
C LYS A 628 -1.30 -3.10 32.92
N HIS A 629 -0.65 -2.62 31.88
CA HIS A 629 0.81 -2.54 31.80
C HIS A 629 1.38 -1.66 32.91
N TYR A 630 0.73 -0.54 33.21
CA TYR A 630 1.14 0.38 34.27
C TYR A 630 0.95 -0.20 35.68
N GLN A 631 -0.14 -0.89 35.95
CA GLN A 631 -0.36 -1.55 37.25
C GLN A 631 0.68 -2.65 37.51
N THR A 632 1.17 -3.32 36.46
CA THR A 632 2.22 -4.33 36.58
C THR A 632 3.58 -3.74 36.93
N LEU A 633 3.88 -2.55 36.43
CA LEU A 633 5.10 -1.79 36.81
C LEU A 633 5.05 -1.35 38.28
N GLN A 634 3.89 -0.88 38.74
CA GLN A 634 3.72 -0.47 40.16
C GLN A 634 3.81 -1.64 41.13
N THR A 635 3.27 -2.83 40.76
CA THR A 635 3.41 -4.03 41.58
C THR A 635 4.85 -4.54 41.61
N SER A 636 5.62 -4.40 40.52
CA SER A 636 7.04 -4.81 40.52
C SER A 636 7.93 -3.88 41.36
N GLU A 637 7.65 -2.56 41.40
CA GLU A 637 8.37 -1.61 42.28
C GLU A 637 8.00 -1.83 43.76
N SER A 638 6.77 -2.23 44.09
CA SER A 638 6.36 -2.51 45.47
C SER A 638 6.88 -3.86 46.01
N PHE A 639 7.24 -4.81 45.11
CA PHE A 639 7.91 -6.05 45.52
C PHE A 639 9.40 -5.92 45.79
N LEU A 640 10.04 -4.86 45.33
CA LEU A 640 11.45 -4.60 45.57
C LEU A 640 11.72 -3.96 46.96
N ASN A 641 10.68 -3.46 47.65
CA ASN A 641 10.83 -2.72 48.93
C ASN A 641 9.98 -3.26 50.09
N GLY A 642 9.55 -4.50 50.11
CA GLY A 642 8.71 -5.01 51.20
C GLY A 642 8.93 -6.47 51.52
N THR A 643 9.56 -6.78 52.64
CA THR A 643 9.59 -8.08 53.30
C THR A 643 8.19 -8.60 53.59
N PRO A 644 7.91 -9.89 53.33
CA PRO A 644 6.58 -10.45 53.59
C PRO A 644 6.39 -10.76 55.07
N LYS A 645 5.45 -10.10 55.72
CA LYS A 645 4.88 -10.58 56.99
C LYS A 645 3.70 -11.49 56.69
N CYS A 646 3.96 -12.75 56.93
CA CYS A 646 2.98 -13.83 57.03
C CYS A 646 2.11 -13.60 58.29
N SER A 647 0.80 -13.55 58.16
CA SER A 647 -0.10 -13.86 59.27
C SER A 647 -1.25 -14.75 58.82
N SER A 648 -1.13 -15.96 59.29
CA SER A 648 -2.17 -17.00 59.31
C SER A 648 -3.34 -16.56 60.17
N LYS A 649 -4.57 -16.79 59.73
CA LYS A 649 -5.65 -17.22 60.63
C LYS A 649 -6.66 -18.14 59.92
N LYS A 650 -6.74 -19.30 60.50
CA LYS A 650 -7.68 -20.41 60.34
C LYS A 650 -9.12 -20.05 60.72
N GLY A 651 -10.02 -20.80 60.16
CA GLY A 651 -11.37 -21.08 60.69
C GLY A 651 -12.34 -21.27 59.54
N SER A 652 -12.63 -22.44 59.12
CA SER A 652 -13.37 -23.58 59.61
C SER A 652 -14.87 -23.54 59.30
N LYS A 653 -15.29 -24.59 58.55
CA LYS A 653 -16.58 -25.29 58.52
C LYS A 653 -17.81 -24.58 57.95
N LYS A 654 -18.71 -25.17 57.26
CA LYS A 654 -19.16 -26.53 56.90
C LYS A 654 -20.46 -26.39 56.11
N GLU A 655 -20.57 -27.21 55.10
CA GLU A 655 -21.71 -28.07 54.73
C GLU A 655 -23.03 -27.49 54.20
N THR A 656 -23.34 -28.06 53.12
CA THR A 656 -24.52 -28.87 52.68
C THR A 656 -25.66 -28.13 51.98
N GLY A 657 -25.99 -28.68 50.81
CA GLY A 657 -27.35 -28.74 50.32
C GLY A 657 -27.54 -28.50 48.82
N LYS A 658 -27.39 -29.55 48.03
CA LYS A 658 -28.16 -29.75 46.77
C LYS A 658 -29.60 -30.13 47.15
N PRO A 659 -30.66 -30.11 46.31
CA PRO A 659 -30.67 -30.37 44.86
C PRO A 659 -31.75 -29.64 44.01
N ALA A 660 -31.53 -29.72 42.71
CA ALA A 660 -32.46 -30.03 41.62
C ALA A 660 -33.84 -29.35 41.50
N ALA A 661 -34.06 -28.78 40.31
CA ALA A 661 -35.05 -29.24 39.34
C ALA A 661 -35.15 -28.24 38.15
N GLU A 662 -34.87 -28.70 36.96
CA GLU A 662 -35.54 -28.35 35.68
C GLU A 662 -37.00 -28.84 35.75
N PRO A 663 -37.85 -28.62 34.70
CA PRO A 663 -37.79 -27.81 33.46
C PRO A 663 -39.10 -27.03 33.19
N VAL A 664 -39.32 -26.38 32.07
CA VAL A 664 -40.41 -26.54 31.10
C VAL A 664 -40.39 -25.46 30.03
N GLN A 665 -40.38 -25.92 28.81
CA GLN A 665 -40.70 -25.40 27.51
C GLN A 665 -42.00 -24.58 27.43
N SER A 666 -42.02 -23.65 26.46
CA SER A 666 -42.97 -23.56 25.34
C SER A 666 -42.73 -22.27 24.57
N THR A 667 -42.33 -22.41 23.31
CA THR A 667 -43.14 -22.31 22.08
C THR A 667 -43.98 -21.03 22.01
N GLU A 668 -43.70 -20.16 21.04
CA GLU A 668 -44.38 -20.02 19.75
C GLU A 668 -44.04 -18.71 19.10
N THR A 669 -43.61 -18.78 17.86
CA THR A 669 -43.85 -17.82 16.76
C THR A 669 -45.33 -17.84 16.39
N PRO A 670 -45.97 -16.87 15.66
CA PRO A 670 -45.49 -16.34 14.41
C PRO A 670 -45.99 -14.94 13.98
N SER A 671 -45.36 -14.47 12.90
CA SER A 671 -45.94 -13.82 11.69
C SER A 671 -46.51 -12.41 11.72
N ASN A 672 -46.00 -11.71 10.77
CA ASN A 672 -46.63 -11.09 9.60
C ASN A 672 -46.81 -9.58 9.54
N GLN A 673 -46.33 -9.15 8.40
CA GLN A 673 -46.89 -8.20 7.44
C GLN A 673 -46.79 -6.70 7.69
N ASP A 674 -46.04 -6.12 6.82
CA ASP A 674 -46.46 -5.34 5.66
C ASP A 674 -46.71 -3.85 5.89
N LYS A 675 -46.04 -3.14 5.05
CA LYS A 675 -46.41 -2.06 4.12
C LYS A 675 -45.66 -0.74 4.28
N THR A 676 -44.95 -0.48 3.19
CA THR A 676 -45.02 0.77 2.35
C THR A 676 -44.99 2.11 3.07
N ASP A 677 -43.95 2.89 2.85
CA ASP A 677 -43.78 3.88 1.77
C ASP A 677 -42.31 4.16 1.50
#